data_3490d778dc4d3e09265689392a8f6f53
#
_entry.id   3490d778dc4d3e09265689392a8f6f53
#
_cell.length_a   1.000
_cell.length_b   1.000
_cell.length_c   1.000
_cell.angle_alpha   90.00
_cell.angle_beta   90.00
_cell.angle_gamma   90.00
#
_symmetry.space_group_name_H-M   'P 1'
#
loop_
_entity.id
_entity.type
_entity.pdbx_description
1 polymer ?
#
loop_
_entity_poly.entity_id
_entity_poly.type
_entity_poly.pdbx_seq_one_letter_code
_entity_poly.pdbx_strand_id
1 'polypeptide(L)'
;LYGCSAENETAAVSSRDYVSEDMRLRIEQLKQSVAGEPTSESTIAERAELLADWIDAYALAGGEVGVDAPGIRIQATLPPTGNAAVTQSRNVDRFVREFALRDEEGALGFLSSDELGPYVVGSMQSLSQTWRVGSRSVETGGGFWVARHFAANFGQFQTDDPAGPGFISIETTDDDAVFEREIYMASGPHGGFEARNAQPAIAFRLVAGELDRGSSVTITYGDQRQGGSGLQMPTFESVRMPLPLYVDLDGSGEWRSLPITPFVIIGGEATGVHAFGPSVVEPGETFELSVRAEDPYFNRASGEMPAFEVLINDEVVATTQAGNEAITVLELSLANTGPHWVSVRSVDGTINGIGNPILVEEYPQYRIYWGDTHGHSGYSEGIGTVDQFMRFARDDARLDYVTHSEHDVWLDAGEWEIIRRATAEYDEPGKFIPFLGWEWTRYTRFGGHHNVLFREIGDQTPVSSLQFPVLSSLYAELHERYDSADIVVIPHAHNPGDFRQSDPQLEPLIEVMSTHGSFQWFMKNYLSHGHEVGVIAASDDHLSRPGYSAPHTGSLAQRGGLGAVLAPVRSRDAIFDGMKAKRTYATTGDRLILKFDVNGTNMGQRAPYSESRVISGRVIGTGPIRSITLYKNDEVLWQEEYLLEDNPGSEQELLLSFNSDSTPYFSGDMPRGWRHWRGELQVNGAELITAIPQDFYNPTTQYFQQNGNVVSFGTHTRGDSSSIRLRLAEVGPDASISLNLEEATETGWAPPFYRQRATIAATSIELNLAEIVAGIMTRNLPQAEYPNDNVTIRRVINGGERDISFTITDTEQPDQGDYYYFKVEQANDAIAWSSPVWVGGYPSQ
;
A
#
# COMPACT_ATOMS: atom_id res chain seq x y z
N LEU A 1 -7.74 -13.08 -26.38
CA LEU A 1 -8.99 -13.86 -26.50
C LEU A 1 -9.68 -13.86 -25.14
N TYR A 2 -10.39 -12.79 -24.80
CA TYR A 2 -11.29 -12.76 -23.66
C TYR A 2 -12.57 -13.50 -24.02
N GLY A 3 -12.60 -14.76 -23.68
CA GLY A 3 -13.80 -15.56 -23.61
C GLY A 3 -14.05 -15.94 -22.15
N CYS A 4 -14.21 -14.97 -21.28
CA CYS A 4 -14.93 -15.21 -20.03
C CYS A 4 -16.40 -15.07 -20.35
N SER A 5 -17.06 -16.23 -20.50
CA SER A 5 -18.49 -16.31 -20.37
C SER A 5 -18.90 -15.67 -19.06
N ALA A 6 -19.71 -14.63 -19.15
CA ALA A 6 -20.46 -14.08 -18.04
C ALA A 6 -21.51 -15.11 -17.57
N GLU A 7 -21.05 -16.15 -16.88
CA GLU A 7 -21.83 -17.13 -16.13
C GLU A 7 -21.10 -17.40 -14.81
N ASN A 8 -20.88 -16.34 -14.05
CA ASN A 8 -20.87 -16.44 -12.60
C ASN A 8 -22.06 -15.61 -12.12
N GLU A 9 -23.28 -16.12 -12.36
CA GLU A 9 -24.25 -16.06 -11.29
C GLU A 9 -23.52 -16.67 -10.08
N THR A 10 -23.14 -15.86 -9.09
CA THR A 10 -22.89 -16.33 -7.74
C THR A 10 -24.20 -17.04 -7.38
N ALA A 11 -24.21 -18.34 -7.57
CA ALA A 11 -25.34 -19.16 -7.15
C ALA A 11 -25.47 -18.88 -5.66
N ALA A 12 -26.56 -18.22 -5.28
CA ALA A 12 -26.87 -18.00 -3.88
C ALA A 12 -26.70 -19.34 -3.18
N VAL A 13 -25.76 -19.42 -2.23
CA VAL A 13 -25.48 -20.66 -1.51
C VAL A 13 -26.82 -21.06 -0.88
N SER A 14 -27.41 -22.14 -1.39
CA SER A 14 -28.71 -22.61 -0.86
C SER A 14 -28.48 -22.98 0.59
N SER A 15 -29.19 -22.35 1.52
CA SER A 15 -29.08 -22.50 2.98
C SER A 15 -29.23 -23.94 3.48
N ARG A 16 -29.40 -24.91 2.57
CA ARG A 16 -29.76 -26.29 2.94
C ARG A 16 -28.62 -27.31 2.83
N ASP A 17 -27.54 -27.04 2.11
CA ASP A 17 -26.61 -28.10 1.70
C ASP A 17 -25.17 -27.96 2.25
N TYR A 18 -24.79 -26.88 2.90
CA TYR A 18 -23.42 -26.65 3.36
C TYR A 18 -23.14 -27.04 4.82
N VAL A 19 -24.17 -27.33 5.62
CA VAL A 19 -24.04 -27.79 7.01
C VAL A 19 -24.67 -29.18 7.20
N SER A 20 -24.13 -29.95 8.11
CA SER A 20 -24.70 -31.25 8.51
C SER A 20 -26.11 -31.09 9.10
N GLU A 21 -26.91 -32.16 9.08
CA GLU A 21 -28.27 -32.14 9.64
C GLU A 21 -28.28 -31.82 11.15
N ASP A 22 -27.30 -32.32 11.92
CA ASP A 22 -27.12 -32.02 13.33
C ASP A 22 -26.81 -30.54 13.56
N MET A 23 -25.87 -30.01 12.80
CA MET A 23 -25.50 -28.58 12.87
C MET A 23 -26.70 -27.68 12.51
N ARG A 24 -27.47 -28.04 11.49
CA ARG A 24 -28.70 -27.34 11.09
C ARG A 24 -29.73 -27.26 12.23
N LEU A 25 -29.95 -28.35 12.92
CA LEU A 25 -30.85 -28.37 14.07
C LEU A 25 -30.38 -27.44 15.19
N ARG A 26 -29.09 -27.41 15.46
CA ARG A 26 -28.48 -26.53 16.48
C ARG A 26 -28.56 -25.05 16.05
N ILE A 27 -28.35 -24.73 14.77
CA ILE A 27 -28.52 -23.38 14.21
C ILE A 27 -29.98 -22.90 14.36
N GLU A 28 -30.98 -23.75 14.04
CA GLU A 28 -32.37 -23.39 14.22
C GLU A 28 -32.76 -23.17 15.70
N GLN A 29 -32.17 -23.92 16.61
CA GLN A 29 -32.33 -23.67 18.03
C GLN A 29 -31.67 -22.35 18.47
N LEU A 30 -30.51 -22.02 17.90
CA LEU A 30 -29.83 -20.74 18.13
C LEU A 30 -30.67 -19.57 17.65
N LYS A 31 -31.20 -19.62 16.42
CA LYS A 31 -32.11 -18.60 15.86
C LYS A 31 -33.36 -18.40 16.75
N GLN A 32 -33.97 -19.48 17.22
CA GLN A 32 -35.12 -19.41 18.11
C GLN A 32 -34.79 -18.80 19.47
N SER A 33 -33.61 -19.09 20.02
CA SER A 33 -33.20 -18.56 21.33
C SER A 33 -32.99 -17.05 21.33
N VAL A 34 -32.70 -16.45 20.17
CA VAL A 34 -32.50 -15.01 20.00
C VAL A 34 -33.82 -14.28 19.65
N ALA A 35 -34.82 -14.99 19.12
CA ALA A 35 -36.14 -14.44 18.79
C ALA A 35 -37.09 -14.35 19.97
N GLY A 36 -36.80 -14.97 21.12
CA GLY A 36 -37.62 -15.00 22.31
C GLY A 36 -36.85 -14.76 23.60
N GLU A 37 -37.54 -14.79 24.77
CA GLU A 37 -36.83 -14.80 26.05
C GLU A 37 -35.90 -16.02 26.10
N PRO A 38 -34.66 -15.88 26.61
CA PRO A 38 -33.68 -16.96 26.60
C PRO A 38 -34.17 -18.16 27.45
N THR A 39 -34.67 -19.11 26.76
CA THR A 39 -35.16 -20.38 27.40
C THR A 39 -34.10 -21.48 27.36
N SER A 40 -32.91 -21.25 26.78
CA SER A 40 -31.87 -22.26 26.67
C SER A 40 -30.83 -22.13 27.79
N GLU A 41 -30.44 -23.24 28.36
CA GLU A 41 -29.36 -23.37 29.34
C GLU A 41 -27.98 -23.21 28.68
N SER A 42 -27.90 -22.94 27.35
CA SER A 42 -26.64 -22.78 26.63
C SER A 42 -25.90 -21.50 27.05
N THR A 43 -24.63 -21.65 27.30
CA THR A 43 -23.75 -20.54 27.69
C THR A 43 -23.52 -19.56 26.52
N ILE A 44 -23.11 -18.32 26.80
CA ILE A 44 -22.70 -17.34 25.76
C ILE A 44 -21.60 -17.94 24.91
N ALA A 45 -20.64 -18.66 25.50
CA ALA A 45 -19.54 -19.31 24.85
C ALA A 45 -20.02 -20.34 23.82
N GLU A 46 -20.90 -21.25 24.18
CA GLU A 46 -21.45 -22.26 23.29
C GLU A 46 -22.22 -21.64 22.10
N ARG A 47 -22.92 -20.54 22.34
CA ARG A 47 -23.64 -19.81 21.29
C ARG A 47 -22.72 -19.09 20.33
N ALA A 48 -21.67 -18.45 20.84
CA ALA A 48 -20.65 -17.76 20.03
C ALA A 48 -19.86 -18.76 19.18
N GLU A 49 -19.48 -19.92 19.75
CA GLU A 49 -18.78 -20.96 19.02
C GLU A 49 -19.65 -21.56 17.88
N LEU A 50 -20.91 -21.86 18.17
CA LEU A 50 -21.82 -22.36 17.14
C LEU A 50 -22.07 -21.33 16.02
N LEU A 51 -22.17 -20.06 16.37
CA LEU A 51 -22.31 -18.99 15.36
C LEU A 51 -21.07 -18.89 14.50
N ALA A 52 -19.86 -18.95 15.08
CA ALA A 52 -18.62 -18.92 14.34
C ALA A 52 -18.46 -20.14 13.41
N ASP A 53 -18.82 -21.34 13.89
CA ASP A 53 -18.84 -22.55 13.08
C ASP A 53 -19.83 -22.46 11.90
N TRP A 54 -20.95 -21.81 12.12
CA TRP A 54 -21.94 -21.56 11.06
C TRP A 54 -21.42 -20.60 10.00
N ILE A 55 -20.78 -19.51 10.42
CA ILE A 55 -20.15 -18.52 9.51
C ILE A 55 -19.04 -19.17 8.70
N ASP A 56 -18.16 -19.93 9.35
CA ASP A 56 -17.07 -20.65 8.66
C ASP A 56 -17.62 -21.65 7.62
N ALA A 57 -18.66 -22.39 7.96
CA ALA A 57 -19.29 -23.33 7.02
C ALA A 57 -19.91 -22.62 5.81
N TYR A 58 -20.52 -21.47 6.04
CA TYR A 58 -21.09 -20.63 4.97
C TYR A 58 -20.01 -20.07 4.05
N ALA A 59 -18.91 -19.54 4.63
CA ALA A 59 -17.76 -19.04 3.88
C ALA A 59 -17.10 -20.12 3.04
N LEU A 60 -16.86 -21.31 3.61
CA LEU A 60 -16.29 -22.46 2.90
C LEU A 60 -17.17 -22.96 1.73
N ALA A 61 -18.48 -22.71 1.80
CA ALA A 61 -19.42 -22.97 0.72
C ALA A 61 -19.44 -21.85 -0.36
N GLY A 62 -18.65 -20.81 -0.19
CA GLY A 62 -18.56 -19.67 -1.11
C GLY A 62 -19.54 -18.53 -0.81
N GLY A 63 -20.13 -18.51 0.39
CA GLY A 63 -21.01 -17.43 0.82
C GLY A 63 -20.23 -16.18 1.24
N GLU A 64 -20.75 -15.00 0.93
CA GLU A 64 -20.19 -13.73 1.42
C GLU A 64 -20.56 -13.51 2.89
N VAL A 65 -19.57 -13.54 3.77
CA VAL A 65 -19.74 -13.28 5.19
C VAL A 65 -19.56 -11.80 5.51
N GLY A 66 -20.56 -11.19 6.09
CA GLY A 66 -20.50 -9.80 6.56
C GLY A 66 -20.17 -9.65 8.03
N VAL A 67 -19.67 -10.68 8.68
CA VAL A 67 -19.38 -10.73 10.10
C VAL A 67 -18.03 -11.37 10.36
N ASP A 68 -17.41 -10.93 11.44
CA ASP A 68 -16.06 -11.35 11.84
C ASP A 68 -16.15 -12.63 12.70
N ALA A 69 -15.97 -13.81 12.09
CA ALA A 69 -15.98 -15.08 12.79
C ALA A 69 -14.88 -15.19 13.87
N PRO A 70 -13.62 -14.76 13.64
CA PRO A 70 -12.62 -14.72 14.69
C PRO A 70 -13.02 -13.86 15.89
N GLY A 71 -13.59 -12.67 15.68
CA GLY A 71 -14.09 -11.82 16.75
C GLY A 71 -15.24 -12.44 17.56
N ILE A 72 -16.08 -13.24 16.91
CA ILE A 72 -17.14 -13.99 17.55
C ILE A 72 -16.58 -15.11 18.42
N ARG A 73 -15.56 -15.83 17.95
CA ARG A 73 -14.89 -16.89 18.74
C ARG A 73 -14.29 -16.36 20.05
N ILE A 74 -13.80 -15.12 20.05
CA ILE A 74 -13.33 -14.48 21.28
C ILE A 74 -14.45 -14.31 22.30
N GLN A 75 -15.67 -14.01 21.87
CA GLN A 75 -16.78 -13.93 22.80
C GLN A 75 -17.00 -15.27 23.53
N ALA A 76 -16.60 -16.40 22.91
CA ALA A 76 -16.65 -17.72 23.53
C ALA A 76 -15.58 -17.93 24.62
N THR A 77 -14.42 -17.28 24.50
CA THR A 77 -13.28 -17.50 25.41
C THR A 77 -13.20 -16.54 26.59
N LEU A 78 -13.87 -15.39 26.51
CA LEU A 78 -13.85 -14.39 27.58
C LEU A 78 -14.70 -14.84 28.79
N PRO A 79 -14.14 -14.82 30.01
CA PRO A 79 -14.92 -15.15 31.19
C PRO A 79 -16.03 -14.10 31.40
N PRO A 80 -17.30 -14.51 31.54
CA PRO A 80 -18.40 -13.59 31.75
C PRO A 80 -18.32 -12.95 33.14
N THR A 81 -18.02 -11.65 33.22
CA THR A 81 -17.99 -10.92 34.49
C THR A 81 -18.84 -9.66 34.44
N GLY A 82 -19.84 -9.61 35.30
CA GLY A 82 -20.66 -8.41 35.56
C GLY A 82 -21.31 -7.82 34.29
N ASN A 83 -21.21 -6.49 34.09
CA ASN A 83 -21.80 -5.82 32.94
C ASN A 83 -21.19 -6.23 31.59
N ALA A 84 -19.98 -6.80 31.59
CA ALA A 84 -19.34 -7.31 30.38
C ALA A 84 -20.11 -8.51 29.81
N ALA A 85 -20.63 -9.41 30.67
CA ALA A 85 -21.41 -10.55 30.23
C ALA A 85 -22.70 -10.13 29.50
N VAL A 86 -23.38 -9.08 29.98
CA VAL A 86 -24.59 -8.53 29.32
C VAL A 86 -24.24 -7.97 27.93
N THR A 87 -23.13 -7.27 27.81
CA THR A 87 -22.68 -6.71 26.52
C THR A 87 -22.28 -7.82 25.55
N GLN A 88 -21.56 -8.85 26.01
CA GLN A 88 -21.20 -10.02 25.21
C GLN A 88 -22.44 -10.74 24.68
N SER A 89 -23.41 -11.00 25.56
CA SER A 89 -24.67 -11.66 25.16
C SER A 89 -25.39 -10.85 24.09
N ARG A 90 -25.51 -9.53 24.25
CA ARG A 90 -26.16 -8.66 23.27
C ARG A 90 -25.41 -8.66 21.93
N ASN A 91 -24.09 -8.67 21.95
CA ASN A 91 -23.28 -8.73 20.75
C ASN A 91 -23.48 -10.05 20.01
N VAL A 92 -23.40 -11.18 20.69
CA VAL A 92 -23.66 -12.50 20.09
C VAL A 92 -25.07 -12.55 19.51
N ASP A 93 -26.09 -12.11 20.27
CA ASP A 93 -27.47 -12.07 19.79
C ASP A 93 -27.65 -11.20 18.55
N ARG A 94 -26.98 -10.06 18.50
CA ARG A 94 -27.00 -9.18 17.32
C ARG A 94 -26.41 -9.90 16.11
N PHE A 95 -25.23 -10.52 16.24
CA PHE A 95 -24.57 -11.22 15.14
C PHE A 95 -25.38 -12.44 14.67
N VAL A 96 -26.04 -13.17 15.57
CA VAL A 96 -26.94 -14.26 15.18
C VAL A 96 -28.09 -13.72 14.33
N ARG A 97 -28.73 -12.60 14.74
CA ARG A 97 -29.79 -11.97 13.93
C ARG A 97 -29.31 -11.51 12.58
N GLU A 98 -28.16 -10.87 12.54
CA GLU A 98 -27.56 -10.37 11.30
C GLU A 98 -27.25 -11.52 10.36
N PHE A 99 -26.56 -12.55 10.83
CA PHE A 99 -26.18 -13.67 9.99
C PHE A 99 -27.37 -14.55 9.60
N ALA A 100 -28.38 -14.68 10.44
CA ALA A 100 -29.63 -15.36 10.09
C ALA A 100 -30.35 -14.71 8.90
N LEU A 101 -30.28 -13.38 8.75
CA LEU A 101 -30.86 -12.68 7.59
C LEU A 101 -30.04 -12.91 6.31
N ARG A 102 -28.70 -13.07 6.41
CA ARG A 102 -27.86 -13.43 5.25
C ARG A 102 -28.11 -14.86 4.81
N ASP A 103 -28.26 -15.78 5.76
CA ASP A 103 -28.57 -17.18 5.49
C ASP A 103 -30.02 -17.39 5.01
N GLU A 104 -30.94 -16.44 5.26
CA GLU A 104 -32.29 -16.45 4.70
C GLU A 104 -32.29 -15.96 3.26
N GLU A 105 -32.43 -16.89 2.32
CA GLU A 105 -32.39 -16.59 0.89
C GLU A 105 -33.32 -15.44 0.49
N GLY A 106 -32.74 -14.37 -0.02
CA GLY A 106 -33.47 -13.20 -0.48
C GLY A 106 -34.11 -12.33 0.61
N ALA A 107 -33.75 -12.46 1.89
CA ALA A 107 -34.34 -11.64 2.95
C ALA A 107 -34.13 -10.14 2.75
N LEU A 108 -32.90 -9.72 2.46
CA LEU A 108 -32.52 -8.32 2.22
C LEU A 108 -32.75 -7.88 0.77
N GLY A 109 -32.99 -8.82 -0.15
CA GLY A 109 -33.02 -8.57 -1.58
C GLY A 109 -31.66 -8.62 -2.23
N PHE A 110 -31.52 -7.95 -3.37
CA PHE A 110 -30.28 -7.96 -4.13
C PHE A 110 -30.06 -6.65 -4.88
N LEU A 111 -28.78 -6.34 -5.13
CA LEU A 111 -28.35 -5.27 -6.01
C LEU A 111 -28.18 -5.79 -7.44
N SER A 112 -28.50 -4.95 -8.41
CA SER A 112 -28.20 -5.18 -9.82
C SER A 112 -27.76 -3.86 -10.45
N SER A 113 -27.04 -3.94 -11.57
CA SER A 113 -26.73 -2.80 -12.42
C SER A 113 -26.85 -3.25 -13.88
N ASP A 114 -27.39 -2.39 -14.72
CA ASP A 114 -27.51 -2.67 -16.17
C ASP A 114 -26.15 -2.55 -16.88
N GLU A 115 -25.22 -1.81 -16.31
CA GLU A 115 -23.89 -1.57 -16.86
C GLU A 115 -22.82 -1.64 -15.78
N LEU A 116 -21.92 -2.61 -15.93
CA LEU A 116 -20.81 -2.84 -14.98
C LEU A 116 -19.47 -2.28 -15.48
N GLY A 117 -19.45 -1.61 -16.60
CA GLY A 117 -18.24 -1.09 -17.23
C GLY A 117 -17.81 -1.94 -18.45
N PRO A 118 -16.53 -1.90 -18.89
CA PRO A 118 -15.44 -1.20 -18.20
C PRO A 118 -15.53 0.34 -18.27
N TYR A 119 -15.26 1.01 -17.17
CA TYR A 119 -15.12 2.46 -17.09
C TYR A 119 -13.64 2.85 -17.08
N VAL A 120 -13.30 3.97 -17.72
CA VAL A 120 -11.92 4.45 -17.74
C VAL A 120 -11.64 5.26 -16.48
N VAL A 121 -10.45 5.06 -15.88
CA VAL A 121 -9.97 5.79 -14.71
C VAL A 121 -10.09 7.31 -14.90
N GLY A 122 -10.45 8.01 -13.83
CA GLY A 122 -10.57 9.47 -13.80
C GLY A 122 -11.66 10.07 -14.71
N SER A 123 -12.36 9.25 -15.53
CA SER A 123 -13.45 9.74 -16.40
C SER A 123 -14.69 10.14 -15.60
N MET A 124 -15.52 11.00 -16.21
CA MET A 124 -16.80 11.42 -15.62
C MET A 124 -17.91 10.51 -16.13
N GLN A 125 -18.56 9.78 -15.23
CA GLN A 125 -19.55 8.76 -15.58
C GLN A 125 -20.86 8.93 -14.79
N SER A 126 -21.91 8.30 -15.27
CA SER A 126 -23.15 8.10 -14.53
C SER A 126 -23.35 6.60 -14.33
N LEU A 127 -23.40 6.16 -13.10
CA LEU A 127 -23.57 4.75 -12.71
C LEU A 127 -24.91 4.56 -12.06
N SER A 128 -25.55 3.42 -12.25
CA SER A 128 -26.77 3.09 -11.54
C SER A 128 -26.71 1.72 -10.88
N GLN A 129 -27.29 1.65 -9.69
CA GLN A 129 -27.57 0.39 -9.00
C GLN A 129 -29.05 0.36 -8.65
N THR A 130 -29.68 -0.79 -8.88
CA THR A 130 -31.06 -1.02 -8.47
C THR A 130 -31.08 -2.06 -7.37
N TRP A 131 -31.52 -1.64 -6.18
CA TRP A 131 -31.82 -2.54 -5.09
C TRP A 131 -33.26 -3.00 -5.22
N ARG A 132 -33.46 -4.32 -5.33
CA ARG A 132 -34.77 -4.95 -5.26
C ARG A 132 -34.97 -5.50 -3.87
N VAL A 133 -35.95 -4.95 -3.15
CA VAL A 133 -36.29 -5.29 -1.78
C VAL A 133 -36.69 -6.77 -1.67
N GLY A 134 -36.12 -7.45 -0.66
CA GLY A 134 -36.29 -8.87 -0.46
C GLY A 134 -37.62 -9.30 0.16
N SER A 135 -37.60 -10.42 0.84
CA SER A 135 -38.79 -10.93 1.55
C SER A 135 -39.15 -10.14 2.81
N ARG A 136 -38.18 -9.36 3.34
CA ARG A 136 -38.35 -8.43 4.45
C ARG A 136 -38.58 -7.03 3.92
N SER A 137 -39.73 -6.42 4.27
CA SER A 137 -40.03 -5.02 3.94
C SER A 137 -39.19 -4.06 4.75
N VAL A 138 -39.07 -2.81 4.29
CA VAL A 138 -38.43 -1.71 5.03
C VAL A 138 -39.54 -0.81 5.58
N GLU A 139 -39.63 -0.72 6.89
CA GLU A 139 -40.64 0.06 7.59
C GLU A 139 -40.21 1.54 7.69
N THR A 140 -41.20 2.44 7.92
CA THR A 140 -40.92 3.84 8.24
C THR A 140 -39.94 3.94 9.43
N GLY A 141 -38.88 4.73 9.27
CA GLY A 141 -37.75 4.83 10.20
C GLY A 141 -36.54 4.03 9.76
N GLY A 142 -36.69 2.98 8.96
CA GLY A 142 -35.62 2.27 8.28
C GLY A 142 -35.05 3.07 7.10
N GLY A 143 -34.38 2.40 6.21
CA GLY A 143 -33.81 3.03 5.04
C GLY A 143 -32.55 2.34 4.52
N PHE A 144 -31.77 3.06 3.77
CA PHE A 144 -30.51 2.58 3.24
C PHE A 144 -29.45 3.67 3.23
N TRP A 145 -28.18 3.28 3.17
CA TRP A 145 -27.10 4.21 2.93
C TRP A 145 -26.23 3.73 1.78
N VAL A 146 -25.71 4.69 1.02
CA VAL A 146 -24.73 4.49 -0.02
C VAL A 146 -23.36 4.92 0.51
N ALA A 147 -22.34 4.14 0.21
CA ALA A 147 -20.99 4.40 0.68
C ALA A 147 -19.97 4.20 -0.45
N ARG A 148 -18.78 4.72 -0.24
CA ARG A 148 -17.59 4.37 -1.01
C ARG A 148 -16.57 3.72 -0.09
N HIS A 149 -15.75 2.86 -0.64
CA HIS A 149 -14.63 2.29 0.09
C HIS A 149 -13.60 3.40 0.42
N PHE A 150 -12.95 3.36 1.60
CA PHE A 150 -12.02 4.42 2.01
C PHE A 150 -10.83 4.57 1.05
N ALA A 151 -10.37 3.46 0.45
CA ALA A 151 -9.30 3.46 -0.53
C ALA A 151 -9.76 3.89 -1.94
N ALA A 152 -11.08 3.97 -2.21
CA ALA A 152 -11.59 4.39 -3.52
C ALA A 152 -11.68 5.92 -3.59
N ASN A 153 -10.88 6.53 -4.46
CA ASN A 153 -10.86 7.97 -4.68
C ASN A 153 -11.86 8.45 -5.74
N PHE A 154 -13.09 7.92 -5.68
CA PHE A 154 -14.20 8.50 -6.42
C PHE A 154 -14.34 10.00 -6.16
N GLY A 155 -14.92 10.72 -7.09
CA GLY A 155 -15.42 12.08 -6.85
C GLY A 155 -16.33 12.13 -5.63
N GLN A 156 -16.51 13.32 -5.06
CA GLN A 156 -17.33 13.50 -3.87
C GLN A 156 -18.81 13.23 -4.18
N PHE A 157 -19.45 12.40 -3.36
CA PHE A 157 -20.88 12.19 -3.39
C PHE A 157 -21.61 13.40 -2.81
N GLN A 158 -22.67 13.85 -3.47
CA GLN A 158 -23.52 14.94 -2.97
C GLN A 158 -24.97 14.80 -3.48
N THR A 159 -25.90 15.46 -2.81
CA THR A 159 -27.35 15.42 -3.13
C THR A 159 -27.98 16.81 -3.14
N ASP A 160 -27.16 17.88 -3.09
CA ASP A 160 -27.63 19.27 -2.95
C ASP A 160 -27.77 19.99 -4.26
N ASP A 161 -26.85 19.73 -5.20
CA ASP A 161 -26.79 20.39 -6.50
C ASP A 161 -26.97 19.38 -7.63
N PRO A 162 -28.18 19.27 -8.20
CA PRO A 162 -28.46 18.36 -9.31
C PRO A 162 -27.65 18.62 -10.58
N ALA A 163 -27.13 19.83 -10.76
CA ALA A 163 -26.26 20.21 -11.88
C ALA A 163 -24.76 20.06 -11.54
N GLY A 164 -24.43 19.79 -10.27
CA GLY A 164 -23.06 19.62 -9.78
C GLY A 164 -22.49 18.22 -10.02
N PRO A 165 -21.14 18.06 -9.92
CA PRO A 165 -20.51 16.76 -10.04
C PRO A 165 -20.86 15.86 -8.83
N GLY A 166 -20.96 14.54 -9.08
CA GLY A 166 -21.22 13.54 -8.05
C GLY A 166 -22.63 13.56 -7.45
N PHE A 167 -23.58 14.20 -8.13
CA PHE A 167 -24.98 14.23 -7.69
C PHE A 167 -25.57 12.81 -7.65
N ILE A 168 -26.18 12.45 -6.50
CA ILE A 168 -26.89 11.19 -6.34
C ILE A 168 -28.39 11.45 -6.36
N SER A 169 -29.09 10.77 -7.26
CA SER A 169 -30.57 10.73 -7.30
C SER A 169 -31.08 9.35 -6.94
N ILE A 170 -32.33 9.32 -6.44
CA ILE A 170 -33.04 8.11 -6.06
C ILE A 170 -34.40 8.09 -6.74
N GLU A 171 -34.76 6.92 -7.27
CA GLU A 171 -36.09 6.62 -7.80
C GLU A 171 -36.59 5.32 -7.14
N THR A 172 -37.86 5.27 -6.80
CA THR A 172 -38.48 4.09 -6.23
C THR A 172 -39.77 3.73 -6.96
N THR A 173 -40.13 2.46 -6.93
CA THR A 173 -41.43 1.99 -7.50
C THR A 173 -42.59 2.22 -6.55
N ASP A 174 -42.36 2.62 -5.30
CA ASP A 174 -43.40 2.89 -4.30
C ASP A 174 -43.67 4.39 -4.20
N ASP A 175 -44.81 4.81 -4.74
CA ASP A 175 -45.19 6.23 -4.86
C ASP A 175 -45.38 6.93 -3.50
N ASP A 176 -45.65 6.17 -2.43
CA ASP A 176 -45.83 6.67 -1.06
C ASP A 176 -44.54 6.74 -0.25
N ALA A 177 -43.43 6.18 -0.76
CA ALA A 177 -42.15 6.18 -0.06
C ALA A 177 -41.47 7.55 -0.15
N VAL A 178 -41.23 8.15 1.00
CA VAL A 178 -40.54 9.45 1.12
C VAL A 178 -39.25 9.29 1.91
N PHE A 179 -38.16 9.70 1.30
CA PHE A 179 -36.84 9.64 1.92
C PHE A 179 -36.36 11.02 2.35
N GLU A 180 -35.80 11.09 3.55
CA GLU A 180 -34.95 12.20 4.01
C GLU A 180 -33.50 11.74 4.05
N ARG A 181 -32.58 12.63 3.67
CA ARG A 181 -31.14 12.33 3.65
C ARG A 181 -30.45 12.77 4.93
N GLU A 182 -29.46 12.01 5.34
CA GLU A 182 -28.52 12.34 6.40
C GLU A 182 -27.10 12.10 5.89
N ILE A 183 -26.16 13.01 6.22
CA ILE A 183 -24.75 12.73 6.00
C ILE A 183 -24.28 11.87 7.17
N TYR A 184 -23.80 10.69 6.86
CA TYR A 184 -23.37 9.73 7.84
C TYR A 184 -21.87 9.47 7.70
N MET A 185 -21.12 9.85 8.73
CA MET A 185 -19.70 9.54 8.83
C MET A 185 -19.54 8.29 9.70
N ALA A 186 -19.58 7.13 9.09
CA ALA A 186 -19.38 5.88 9.78
C ALA A 186 -18.21 5.11 9.19
N SER A 187 -17.42 4.50 10.05
CA SER A 187 -16.81 3.23 9.70
C SER A 187 -17.96 2.25 9.54
N GLY A 188 -18.16 1.68 8.38
CA GLY A 188 -19.26 0.78 8.12
C GLY A 188 -19.35 -0.33 9.15
N PRO A 189 -20.54 -0.80 9.50
CA PRO A 189 -20.64 -2.08 10.17
C PRO A 189 -19.96 -3.11 9.29
N HIS A 190 -19.34 -4.10 9.88
CA HIS A 190 -18.74 -5.20 9.15
C HIS A 190 -19.77 -5.81 8.21
N GLY A 191 -19.69 -5.50 6.96
CA GLY A 191 -20.73 -5.72 6.02
C GLY A 191 -20.35 -6.57 4.83
N GLY A 192 -19.72 -7.71 4.99
CA GLY A 192 -19.36 -8.57 3.88
C GLY A 192 -18.11 -8.12 3.12
N PHE A 193 -17.74 -8.94 2.16
CA PHE A 193 -16.61 -8.73 1.28
C PHE A 193 -16.66 -7.33 0.64
N GLU A 194 -15.55 -6.60 0.66
CA GLU A 194 -15.36 -5.27 0.09
C GLU A 194 -16.31 -4.16 0.63
N ALA A 195 -17.23 -4.49 1.53
CA ALA A 195 -18.03 -3.52 2.24
C ALA A 195 -17.42 -3.15 3.60
N ARG A 196 -16.37 -3.83 4.01
CA ARG A 196 -15.55 -3.50 5.18
C ARG A 196 -14.92 -2.13 4.99
N ASN A 197 -14.87 -1.33 6.05
CA ASN A 197 -14.31 0.03 6.03
C ASN A 197 -14.92 1.00 5.00
N ALA A 198 -16.17 0.79 4.59
CA ALA A 198 -16.86 1.72 3.70
C ALA A 198 -17.02 3.11 4.34
N GLN A 199 -16.58 4.17 3.67
CA GLN A 199 -16.64 5.57 4.12
C GLN A 199 -16.54 6.51 2.91
N PRO A 200 -17.00 7.76 3.03
CA PRO A 200 -18.14 8.25 3.79
C PRO A 200 -19.47 7.79 3.17
N ALA A 201 -20.55 7.86 3.93
CA ALA A 201 -21.88 7.41 3.51
C ALA A 201 -22.91 8.53 3.52
N ILE A 202 -23.90 8.41 2.63
CA ILE A 202 -25.12 9.21 2.64
C ILE A 202 -26.27 8.26 2.97
N ALA A 203 -26.95 8.49 4.10
CA ALA A 203 -28.13 7.74 4.50
C ALA A 203 -29.39 8.35 3.93
N PHE A 204 -30.30 7.51 3.49
CA PHE A 204 -31.65 7.85 3.04
C PHE A 204 -32.66 7.15 3.96
N ARG A 205 -33.19 7.93 4.90
CA ARG A 205 -34.19 7.48 5.87
C ARG A 205 -35.59 7.52 5.26
N LEU A 206 -36.31 6.42 5.35
CA LEU A 206 -37.70 6.35 4.97
C LEU A 206 -38.55 7.03 6.07
N VAL A 207 -39.07 8.23 5.80
CA VAL A 207 -39.86 9.04 6.73
C VAL A 207 -41.35 8.89 6.56
N ALA A 208 -41.78 8.36 5.42
CA ALA A 208 -43.18 7.99 5.16
C ALA A 208 -43.23 6.83 4.15
N GLY A 209 -44.24 6.04 4.20
CA GLY A 209 -44.47 4.86 3.36
C GLY A 209 -43.72 3.62 3.90
N GLU A 210 -43.68 2.60 3.09
CA GLU A 210 -43.01 1.33 3.32
C GLU A 210 -42.41 0.86 2.00
N LEU A 211 -41.30 0.14 2.02
CA LEU A 211 -40.81 -0.56 0.82
C LEU A 211 -41.18 -2.02 0.95
N ASP A 212 -42.16 -2.43 0.16
CA ASP A 212 -42.65 -3.79 0.16
C ASP A 212 -41.73 -4.77 -0.56
N ARG A 213 -41.96 -6.06 -0.32
CA ARG A 213 -41.28 -7.12 -1.07
C ARG A 213 -41.40 -6.91 -2.58
N GLY A 214 -40.24 -6.82 -3.23
CA GLY A 214 -40.15 -6.67 -4.69
C GLY A 214 -40.18 -5.23 -5.19
N SER A 215 -40.37 -4.26 -4.28
CA SER A 215 -40.13 -2.84 -4.59
C SER A 215 -38.70 -2.65 -5.09
N SER A 216 -38.49 -1.64 -5.93
CA SER A 216 -37.17 -1.31 -6.44
C SER A 216 -36.77 0.10 -6.04
N VAL A 217 -35.53 0.28 -5.61
CA VAL A 217 -34.90 1.57 -5.39
C VAL A 217 -33.72 1.66 -6.33
N THR A 218 -33.81 2.57 -7.31
CA THR A 218 -32.71 2.86 -8.24
C THR A 218 -31.93 4.06 -7.75
N ILE A 219 -30.64 3.88 -7.54
CA ILE A 219 -29.69 4.88 -7.09
C ILE A 219 -28.82 5.22 -8.29
N THR A 220 -28.79 6.49 -8.72
CA THR A 220 -27.95 6.96 -9.81
C THR A 220 -26.84 7.84 -9.25
N TYR A 221 -25.59 7.42 -9.37
CA TYR A 221 -24.40 8.14 -8.95
C TYR A 221 -23.90 9.00 -10.12
N GLY A 222 -23.71 10.28 -9.89
CA GLY A 222 -23.32 11.22 -10.96
C GLY A 222 -24.45 11.41 -11.98
N ASP A 223 -25.69 11.59 -11.53
CA ASP A 223 -26.84 11.77 -12.41
C ASP A 223 -26.68 13.01 -13.28
N GLN A 224 -26.67 12.81 -14.59
CA GLN A 224 -26.47 13.86 -15.61
C GLN A 224 -27.77 14.44 -16.17
N ARG A 225 -28.93 13.91 -15.81
CA ARG A 225 -30.24 14.31 -16.39
C ARG A 225 -30.59 15.78 -16.16
N GLN A 226 -29.99 16.42 -15.14
CA GLN A 226 -30.20 17.85 -14.86
C GLN A 226 -28.98 18.72 -15.21
N GLY A 227 -28.08 18.21 -16.06
CA GLY A 227 -26.92 18.96 -16.58
C GLY A 227 -25.62 18.78 -15.78
N GLY A 228 -25.60 17.87 -14.81
CA GLY A 228 -24.41 17.49 -14.07
C GLY A 228 -23.33 16.88 -14.97
N SER A 229 -22.07 16.97 -14.54
CA SER A 229 -20.94 16.41 -15.28
C SER A 229 -20.73 14.90 -15.07
N GLY A 230 -21.41 14.31 -14.10
CA GLY A 230 -21.23 12.91 -13.71
C GLY A 230 -20.46 12.77 -12.40
N LEU A 231 -20.11 11.54 -12.06
CA LEU A 231 -19.20 11.14 -10.97
C LEU A 231 -17.82 10.86 -11.56
N GLN A 232 -16.77 11.45 -10.98
CA GLN A 232 -15.41 11.11 -11.34
C GLN A 232 -15.07 9.69 -10.87
N MET A 233 -14.64 8.86 -11.82
CA MET A 233 -14.17 7.51 -11.53
C MET A 233 -12.83 7.53 -10.76
N PRO A 234 -12.53 6.47 -9.99
CA PRO A 234 -11.22 6.33 -9.37
C PRO A 234 -10.07 6.42 -10.36
N THR A 235 -8.87 6.77 -9.87
CA THR A 235 -7.66 6.88 -10.70
C THR A 235 -6.90 5.56 -10.82
N PHE A 236 -7.42 4.46 -10.31
CA PHE A 236 -6.80 3.14 -10.38
C PHE A 236 -7.74 2.09 -10.95
N GLU A 237 -7.14 1.14 -11.68
CA GLU A 237 -7.86 0.01 -12.26
C GLU A 237 -8.30 -1.00 -11.19
N SER A 238 -9.46 -1.60 -11.37
CA SER A 238 -9.94 -2.70 -10.54
C SER A 238 -10.90 -3.58 -11.33
N VAL A 239 -10.74 -4.88 -11.22
CA VAL A 239 -11.72 -5.83 -11.79
C VAL A 239 -12.97 -5.95 -10.92
N ARG A 240 -12.93 -5.39 -9.68
CA ARG A 240 -13.98 -5.50 -8.69
C ARG A 240 -14.06 -4.24 -7.83
N MET A 241 -14.51 -3.13 -8.42
CA MET A 241 -14.69 -1.85 -7.71
C MET A 241 -16.01 -1.85 -6.95
N PRO A 242 -16.03 -1.76 -5.61
CA PRO A 242 -17.23 -1.77 -4.81
C PRO A 242 -17.91 -0.41 -4.75
N LEU A 243 -19.25 -0.42 -4.80
CA LEU A 243 -20.13 0.65 -4.33
C LEU A 243 -21.13 0.02 -3.35
N PRO A 244 -20.75 -0.12 -2.07
CA PRO A 244 -21.55 -0.87 -1.11
C PRO A 244 -22.85 -0.15 -0.72
N LEU A 245 -23.91 -0.92 -0.56
CA LEU A 245 -25.22 -0.50 -0.04
C LEU A 245 -25.49 -1.21 1.29
N TYR A 246 -25.92 -0.44 2.27
CA TYR A 246 -26.35 -0.95 3.57
C TYR A 246 -27.82 -0.64 3.78
N VAL A 247 -28.54 -1.54 4.43
CA VAL A 247 -29.97 -1.40 4.73
C VAL A 247 -30.24 -1.52 6.23
N ASP A 248 -31.19 -0.71 6.71
CA ASP A 248 -31.81 -0.79 8.02
C ASP A 248 -33.31 -1.02 7.79
N LEU A 249 -33.81 -2.18 8.22
CA LEU A 249 -35.17 -2.60 7.88
C LEU A 249 -36.25 -1.88 8.69
N ASP A 250 -35.95 -1.51 9.94
CA ASP A 250 -36.95 -1.11 10.94
C ASP A 250 -36.60 0.16 11.73
N GLY A 251 -35.52 0.85 11.32
CA GLY A 251 -35.06 2.05 12.02
C GLY A 251 -34.33 1.75 13.33
N SER A 252 -33.93 0.51 13.57
CA SER A 252 -33.16 0.11 14.75
C SER A 252 -31.74 0.68 14.77
N GLY A 253 -31.24 1.15 13.62
CA GLY A 253 -29.83 1.52 13.42
C GLY A 253 -28.92 0.31 13.22
N GLU A 254 -29.49 -0.88 13.08
CA GLU A 254 -28.76 -2.08 12.71
C GLU A 254 -28.61 -2.15 11.17
N TRP A 255 -27.54 -1.57 10.67
CA TRP A 255 -27.24 -1.55 9.24
C TRP A 255 -26.62 -2.87 8.78
N ARG A 256 -27.09 -3.36 7.62
CA ARG A 256 -26.64 -4.61 7.00
C ARG A 256 -26.25 -4.38 5.55
N SER A 257 -25.06 -4.83 5.15
CA SER A 257 -24.65 -4.74 3.76
C SER A 257 -25.39 -5.73 2.88
N LEU A 258 -25.65 -5.34 1.66
CA LEU A 258 -26.03 -6.26 0.58
C LEU A 258 -24.76 -6.78 -0.10
N PRO A 259 -24.81 -7.98 -0.72
CA PRO A 259 -23.79 -8.39 -1.66
C PRO A 259 -23.59 -7.31 -2.72
N ILE A 260 -22.31 -6.96 -2.99
CA ILE A 260 -22.01 -5.87 -3.91
C ILE A 260 -22.24 -6.27 -5.37
N THR A 261 -22.54 -5.25 -6.19
CA THR A 261 -22.50 -5.36 -7.65
C THR A 261 -21.20 -4.70 -8.10
N PRO A 262 -20.15 -5.47 -8.44
CA PRO A 262 -18.83 -4.92 -8.70
C PRO A 262 -18.77 -4.25 -10.06
N PHE A 263 -18.14 -3.07 -10.11
CA PHE A 263 -17.84 -2.36 -11.35
C PHE A 263 -16.40 -2.66 -11.80
N VAL A 264 -16.19 -2.65 -13.12
CA VAL A 264 -14.87 -2.82 -13.71
C VAL A 264 -14.30 -1.47 -14.12
N ILE A 265 -13.12 -1.14 -13.59
CA ILE A 265 -12.39 0.07 -13.94
C ILE A 265 -11.11 -0.35 -14.66
N ILE A 266 -10.84 0.27 -15.81
CA ILE A 266 -9.62 0.02 -16.61
C ILE A 266 -8.77 1.29 -16.72
N GLY A 267 -7.49 1.13 -17.01
CA GLY A 267 -6.59 2.25 -17.26
C GLY A 267 -6.99 3.11 -18.46
N GLY A 268 -6.40 4.29 -18.53
CA GLY A 268 -6.58 5.25 -19.63
C GLY A 268 -5.67 4.94 -20.83
N GLU A 269 -5.61 5.90 -21.77
CA GLU A 269 -4.68 5.83 -22.90
C GLU A 269 -3.21 5.86 -22.42
N ALA A 270 -2.31 5.28 -23.20
CA ALA A 270 -0.89 5.28 -22.90
C ALA A 270 -0.29 6.69 -22.92
N THR A 271 0.27 7.12 -21.81
CA THR A 271 1.02 8.38 -21.64
C THR A 271 2.41 8.15 -21.08
N GLY A 272 2.70 6.95 -20.57
CA GLY A 272 3.96 6.51 -20.02
C GLY A 272 4.31 5.10 -20.49
N VAL A 273 5.54 4.70 -20.23
CA VAL A 273 6.04 3.34 -20.47
C VAL A 273 7.12 3.02 -19.46
N HIS A 274 7.10 1.79 -18.91
CA HIS A 274 8.15 1.29 -18.02
C HIS A 274 8.67 -0.07 -18.48
N ALA A 275 9.94 -0.37 -18.20
CA ALA A 275 10.51 -1.67 -18.50
C ALA A 275 11.05 -2.37 -17.24
N PHE A 276 10.76 -3.67 -17.11
CA PHE A 276 11.21 -4.51 -16.01
C PHE A 276 12.09 -5.65 -16.54
N GLY A 277 13.32 -5.72 -16.06
CA GLY A 277 14.28 -6.78 -16.36
C GLY A 277 14.96 -7.29 -15.08
N PRO A 278 15.75 -8.38 -15.17
CA PRO A 278 16.56 -8.86 -14.06
C PRO A 278 17.64 -7.82 -13.72
N SER A 279 17.94 -7.67 -12.42
CA SER A 279 19.00 -6.73 -12.01
C SER A 279 20.41 -7.26 -12.24
N VAL A 280 20.62 -8.59 -12.23
CA VAL A 280 21.93 -9.22 -12.39
C VAL A 280 21.81 -10.42 -13.34
N VAL A 281 22.65 -10.45 -14.38
CA VAL A 281 22.73 -11.55 -15.36
C VAL A 281 24.20 -11.90 -15.66
N GLU A 282 24.46 -13.10 -16.18
CA GLU A 282 25.77 -13.50 -16.69
C GLU A 282 25.99 -13.05 -18.17
N PRO A 283 27.23 -12.89 -18.62
CA PRO A 283 27.50 -12.53 -20.01
C PRO A 283 26.91 -13.53 -21.00
N GLY A 284 26.07 -13.06 -21.93
CA GLY A 284 25.40 -13.88 -22.93
C GLY A 284 24.20 -14.70 -22.42
N GLU A 285 23.82 -14.59 -21.16
CA GLU A 285 22.59 -15.18 -20.63
C GLU A 285 21.38 -14.54 -21.31
N THR A 286 20.42 -15.37 -21.72
CA THR A 286 19.12 -14.90 -22.23
C THR A 286 18.18 -14.59 -21.08
N PHE A 287 17.54 -13.43 -21.13
CA PHE A 287 16.58 -12.98 -20.10
C PHE A 287 15.36 -12.32 -20.73
N GLU A 288 14.26 -12.30 -20.00
CA GLU A 288 13.05 -11.56 -20.35
C GLU A 288 13.14 -10.10 -19.90
N LEU A 289 12.78 -9.17 -20.80
CA LEU A 289 12.51 -7.76 -20.51
C LEU A 289 11.04 -7.48 -20.81
N SER A 290 10.26 -7.06 -19.81
CA SER A 290 8.87 -6.67 -19.97
C SER A 290 8.79 -5.17 -20.23
N VAL A 291 8.13 -4.78 -21.31
CA VAL A 291 7.77 -3.39 -21.65
C VAL A 291 6.30 -3.20 -21.37
N ARG A 292 5.94 -2.28 -20.48
CA ARG A 292 4.58 -2.02 -20.02
C ARG A 292 4.19 -0.58 -20.32
N ALA A 293 3.20 -0.40 -21.21
CA ALA A 293 2.56 0.90 -21.44
C ALA A 293 1.61 1.22 -20.29
N GLU A 294 1.60 2.47 -19.85
CA GLU A 294 0.83 2.91 -18.69
C GLU A 294 0.17 4.28 -18.91
N ASP A 295 -0.91 4.51 -18.18
CA ASP A 295 -1.56 5.81 -18.11
C ASP A 295 -0.88 6.74 -17.07
N PRO A 296 -1.34 7.99 -16.88
CA PRO A 296 -0.72 8.93 -15.95
C PRO A 296 -0.83 8.52 -14.46
N TYR A 297 -1.56 7.46 -14.14
CA TYR A 297 -1.76 6.94 -12.79
C TYR A 297 -1.12 5.57 -12.57
N PHE A 298 -0.19 5.17 -13.43
CA PHE A 298 0.51 3.87 -13.40
C PHE A 298 -0.40 2.65 -13.57
N ASN A 299 -1.60 2.82 -14.12
CA ASN A 299 -2.42 1.68 -14.53
C ASN A 299 -1.89 1.09 -15.83
N ARG A 300 -2.23 -0.16 -16.08
CA ARG A 300 -2.04 -0.76 -17.40
C ARG A 300 -2.83 0.05 -18.43
N ALA A 301 -2.18 0.59 -19.43
CA ALA A 301 -2.84 1.39 -20.45
C ALA A 301 -3.89 0.56 -21.22
N SER A 302 -4.91 1.22 -21.72
CA SER A 302 -5.96 0.63 -22.58
C SER A 302 -6.02 1.33 -23.94
N GLY A 303 -6.67 0.70 -24.91
CA GLY A 303 -6.78 1.20 -26.28
C GLY A 303 -5.61 0.74 -27.16
N GLU A 304 -5.27 1.53 -28.16
CA GLU A 304 -4.20 1.21 -29.12
C GLU A 304 -2.85 1.73 -28.61
N MET A 305 -1.89 0.81 -28.46
CA MET A 305 -0.52 1.12 -28.02
C MET A 305 0.37 1.44 -29.22
N PRO A 306 1.22 2.47 -29.16
CA PRO A 306 2.26 2.68 -30.16
C PRO A 306 3.32 1.57 -30.11
N ALA A 307 4.09 1.44 -31.16
CA ALA A 307 5.32 0.66 -31.09
C ALA A 307 6.36 1.37 -30.22
N PHE A 308 7.08 0.62 -29.39
CA PHE A 308 8.13 1.14 -28.51
C PHE A 308 9.50 0.63 -28.93
N GLU A 309 10.48 1.51 -29.01
CA GLU A 309 11.89 1.19 -29.09
C GLU A 309 12.45 0.97 -27.68
N VAL A 310 13.12 -0.15 -27.47
CA VAL A 310 13.90 -0.45 -26.27
C VAL A 310 15.36 -0.11 -26.55
N LEU A 311 15.92 0.70 -25.67
CA LEU A 311 17.32 1.13 -25.77
C LEU A 311 18.11 0.59 -24.57
N ILE A 312 19.32 0.13 -24.85
CA ILE A 312 20.33 -0.22 -23.84
C ILE A 312 21.52 0.72 -24.05
N ASN A 313 21.86 1.52 -23.03
CA ASN A 313 22.91 2.54 -23.12
C ASN A 313 22.72 3.45 -24.35
N ASP A 314 21.48 3.93 -24.57
CA ASP A 314 21.07 4.79 -25.69
C ASP A 314 21.09 4.14 -27.10
N GLU A 315 21.42 2.85 -27.22
CA GLU A 315 21.37 2.12 -28.50
C GLU A 315 20.08 1.30 -28.59
N VAL A 316 19.32 1.42 -29.69
CA VAL A 316 18.11 0.64 -29.93
C VAL A 316 18.48 -0.83 -30.13
N VAL A 317 17.97 -1.71 -29.24
CA VAL A 317 18.23 -3.16 -29.28
C VAL A 317 17.01 -3.98 -29.72
N ALA A 318 15.81 -3.42 -29.55
CA ALA A 318 14.56 -4.09 -29.95
C ALA A 318 13.45 -3.05 -30.19
N THR A 319 12.40 -3.46 -30.90
CA THR A 319 11.20 -2.64 -31.11
C THR A 319 9.97 -3.54 -30.93
N THR A 320 9.00 -3.11 -30.11
CA THR A 320 7.72 -3.80 -29.97
C THR A 320 6.80 -3.54 -31.17
N GLN A 321 5.72 -4.28 -31.28
CA GLN A 321 4.71 -3.99 -32.28
C GLN A 321 3.61 -3.10 -31.70
N ALA A 322 3.06 -2.20 -32.53
CA ALA A 322 1.86 -1.48 -32.17
C ALA A 322 0.65 -2.45 -32.09
N GLY A 323 -0.27 -2.20 -31.16
CA GLY A 323 -1.44 -3.06 -30.97
C GLY A 323 -2.21 -2.72 -29.72
N ASN A 324 -3.04 -3.63 -29.22
CA ASN A 324 -3.87 -3.42 -28.03
C ASN A 324 -3.29 -4.05 -26.75
N GLU A 325 -2.10 -4.65 -26.82
CA GLU A 325 -1.46 -5.29 -25.69
C GLU A 325 -0.53 -4.26 -25.00
N ALA A 326 -0.87 -3.88 -23.78
CA ALA A 326 -0.08 -2.93 -23.01
C ALA A 326 1.24 -3.51 -22.47
N ILE A 327 1.35 -4.82 -22.39
CA ILE A 327 2.55 -5.51 -21.92
C ILE A 327 3.12 -6.36 -23.05
N THR A 328 4.40 -6.14 -23.38
CA THR A 328 5.16 -6.94 -24.34
C THR A 328 6.41 -7.49 -23.66
N VAL A 329 6.62 -8.81 -23.71
CA VAL A 329 7.83 -9.45 -23.18
C VAL A 329 8.78 -9.74 -24.33
N LEU A 330 10.03 -9.29 -24.18
CA LEU A 330 11.10 -9.47 -25.15
C LEU A 330 12.21 -10.35 -24.56
N GLU A 331 12.79 -11.22 -25.38
CA GLU A 331 13.99 -11.98 -25.02
C GLU A 331 15.23 -11.22 -25.47
N LEU A 332 16.13 -10.91 -24.54
CA LEU A 332 17.37 -10.17 -24.79
C LEU A 332 18.55 -10.91 -24.18
N SER A 333 19.78 -10.55 -24.62
CA SER A 333 21.02 -10.97 -23.99
C SER A 333 22.06 -9.88 -24.08
N LEU A 334 22.96 -9.80 -23.08
CA LEU A 334 24.03 -8.81 -22.99
C LEU A 334 25.38 -9.52 -22.86
N ALA A 335 26.33 -9.18 -23.71
CA ALA A 335 27.64 -9.84 -23.73
C ALA A 335 28.69 -9.11 -22.89
N ASN A 336 28.60 -7.79 -22.81
CA ASN A 336 29.63 -6.96 -22.16
C ASN A 336 29.35 -6.85 -20.65
N THR A 337 30.35 -7.11 -19.82
CA THR A 337 30.27 -6.92 -18.37
C THR A 337 30.14 -5.46 -17.98
N GLY A 338 29.50 -5.20 -16.86
CA GLY A 338 29.25 -3.87 -16.32
C GLY A 338 27.77 -3.49 -16.27
N PRO A 339 27.43 -2.27 -15.85
CA PRO A 339 26.06 -1.79 -15.78
C PRO A 339 25.52 -1.40 -17.15
N HIS A 340 24.28 -1.72 -17.39
CA HIS A 340 23.51 -1.36 -18.59
C HIS A 340 22.22 -0.69 -18.18
N TRP A 341 21.94 0.50 -18.72
CA TRP A 341 20.71 1.24 -18.45
C TRP A 341 19.69 1.04 -19.54
N VAL A 342 18.47 0.69 -19.12
CA VAL A 342 17.34 0.49 -20.01
C VAL A 342 16.54 1.78 -20.10
N SER A 343 16.21 2.19 -21.32
CA SER A 343 15.21 3.22 -21.60
C SER A 343 14.26 2.74 -22.70
N VAL A 344 13.05 3.30 -22.70
CA VAL A 344 12.01 2.95 -23.66
C VAL A 344 11.39 4.23 -24.19
N ARG A 345 11.13 4.28 -25.49
CA ARG A 345 10.40 5.39 -26.10
C ARG A 345 9.46 4.91 -27.20
N SER A 346 8.35 5.60 -27.40
CA SER A 346 7.52 5.36 -28.58
C SER A 346 8.26 5.76 -29.86
N VAL A 347 8.00 5.07 -30.97
CA VAL A 347 8.66 5.34 -32.27
C VAL A 347 8.46 6.79 -32.74
N ASP A 348 7.34 7.40 -32.39
CA ASP A 348 7.05 8.82 -32.68
C ASP A 348 7.69 9.79 -31.65
N GLY A 349 8.31 9.30 -30.59
CA GLY A 349 9.01 10.07 -29.56
C GLY A 349 8.10 10.82 -28.58
N THR A 350 6.80 10.56 -28.58
CA THR A 350 5.84 11.26 -27.70
C THR A 350 5.80 10.69 -26.29
N ILE A 351 6.07 9.38 -26.13
CA ILE A 351 6.08 8.67 -24.84
C ILE A 351 7.51 8.21 -24.57
N ASN A 352 8.00 8.50 -23.36
CA ASN A 352 9.31 8.07 -22.92
C ASN A 352 9.23 7.47 -21.52
N GLY A 353 10.09 6.52 -21.23
CA GLY A 353 10.19 5.87 -19.94
C GLY A 353 11.55 5.23 -19.71
N ILE A 354 11.70 4.66 -18.55
CA ILE A 354 12.93 4.00 -18.11
C ILE A 354 12.65 2.55 -17.71
N GLY A 355 13.71 1.76 -17.59
CA GLY A 355 13.68 0.47 -16.90
C GLY A 355 14.71 0.45 -15.78
N ASN A 356 14.72 -0.64 -15.03
CA ASN A 356 15.76 -0.84 -14.02
C ASN A 356 17.12 -1.10 -14.69
N PRO A 357 18.25 -0.75 -14.05
CA PRO A 357 19.57 -1.10 -14.52
C PRO A 357 19.79 -2.62 -14.48
N ILE A 358 20.60 -3.11 -15.44
CA ILE A 358 21.02 -4.50 -15.52
C ILE A 358 22.54 -4.57 -15.36
N LEU A 359 23.02 -5.25 -14.33
CA LEU A 359 24.43 -5.52 -14.13
C LEU A 359 24.80 -6.86 -14.76
N VAL A 360 25.68 -6.84 -15.76
CA VAL A 360 26.26 -8.06 -16.33
C VAL A 360 27.53 -8.39 -15.55
N GLU A 361 27.55 -9.51 -14.86
CA GLU A 361 28.64 -9.92 -13.96
C GLU A 361 29.02 -11.39 -14.22
N GLU A 362 30.32 -11.67 -14.32
CA GLU A 362 30.81 -13.04 -14.42
C GLU A 362 30.70 -13.75 -13.05
N TYR A 363 30.04 -14.88 -13.00
CA TYR A 363 29.91 -15.72 -11.81
C TYR A 363 29.38 -14.97 -10.56
N PRO A 364 28.22 -14.29 -10.63
CA PRO A 364 27.68 -13.56 -9.50
C PRO A 364 27.42 -14.51 -8.32
N GLN A 365 27.95 -14.15 -7.14
CA GLN A 365 27.68 -14.91 -5.91
C GLN A 365 26.18 -14.89 -5.57
N TYR A 366 25.55 -13.74 -5.76
CA TYR A 366 24.13 -13.51 -5.56
C TYR A 366 23.54 -12.73 -6.73
N ARG A 367 22.31 -13.08 -7.07
CA ARG A 367 21.43 -12.26 -7.89
C ARG A 367 20.50 -11.47 -6.98
N ILE A 368 19.84 -10.46 -7.51
CA ILE A 368 18.87 -9.62 -6.79
C ILE A 368 17.49 -10.01 -7.26
N TYR A 369 16.62 -10.39 -6.31
CA TYR A 369 15.22 -10.72 -6.53
C TYR A 369 14.32 -9.71 -5.86
N TRP A 370 13.38 -9.17 -6.62
CA TRP A 370 12.48 -8.12 -6.19
C TRP A 370 11.14 -8.67 -5.74
N GLY A 371 10.63 -8.19 -4.63
CA GLY A 371 9.34 -8.59 -4.14
C GLY A 371 8.67 -7.60 -3.23
N ASP A 372 7.46 -7.96 -2.87
CA ASP A 372 6.57 -7.21 -1.99
C ASP A 372 5.97 -8.18 -0.98
N THR A 373 6.25 -7.95 0.29
CA THR A 373 5.84 -8.84 1.38
C THR A 373 4.60 -8.37 2.13
N HIS A 374 3.94 -7.29 1.64
CA HIS A 374 2.84 -6.66 2.35
C HIS A 374 1.83 -6.05 1.38
N GLY A 375 0.61 -6.56 1.38
CA GLY A 375 -0.47 -6.00 0.58
C GLY A 375 -1.80 -6.72 0.78
N HIS A 376 -2.88 -6.01 0.46
CA HIS A 376 -4.26 -6.35 0.78
C HIS A 376 -5.15 -6.43 -0.46
N SER A 377 -6.21 -7.18 -0.34
CA SER A 377 -7.33 -7.24 -1.28
C SER A 377 -8.65 -6.92 -0.58
N GLY A 378 -9.78 -7.17 -1.25
CA GLY A 378 -11.09 -6.97 -0.67
C GLY A 378 -11.44 -7.91 0.50
N TYR A 379 -10.57 -8.85 0.88
CA TYR A 379 -10.81 -9.73 2.03
C TYR A 379 -10.54 -9.06 3.38
N SER A 380 -9.72 -8.02 3.42
CA SER A 380 -9.61 -7.20 4.62
C SER A 380 -10.04 -5.76 4.37
N GLU A 381 -9.13 -4.83 4.18
CA GLU A 381 -9.47 -3.42 3.99
C GLU A 381 -9.05 -2.86 2.61
N GLY A 382 -8.69 -3.75 1.68
CA GLY A 382 -8.33 -3.38 0.32
C GLY A 382 -9.50 -3.46 -0.67
N ILE A 383 -9.17 -3.31 -1.94
CA ILE A 383 -10.05 -3.41 -3.11
C ILE A 383 -9.47 -4.43 -4.08
N GLY A 384 -10.33 -5.12 -4.81
CA GLY A 384 -9.94 -6.12 -5.80
C GLY A 384 -9.99 -7.55 -5.26
N THR A 385 -9.37 -8.46 -5.96
CA THR A 385 -9.41 -9.90 -5.65
C THR A 385 -8.01 -10.45 -5.44
N VAL A 386 -7.91 -11.61 -4.77
CA VAL A 386 -6.63 -12.34 -4.63
C VAL A 386 -6.03 -12.67 -6.00
N ASP A 387 -6.87 -13.05 -6.99
CA ASP A 387 -6.44 -13.31 -8.36
C ASP A 387 -5.85 -12.04 -9.03
N GLN A 388 -6.51 -10.89 -8.86
CA GLN A 388 -5.98 -9.61 -9.35
C GLN A 388 -4.63 -9.30 -8.70
N PHE A 389 -4.51 -9.48 -7.39
CA PHE A 389 -3.28 -9.26 -6.63
C PHE A 389 -2.11 -10.11 -7.17
N MET A 390 -2.33 -11.42 -7.32
CA MET A 390 -1.31 -12.34 -7.81
C MET A 390 -0.92 -12.08 -9.27
N ARG A 391 -1.89 -11.83 -10.15
CA ARG A 391 -1.62 -11.46 -11.55
C ARG A 391 -0.86 -10.16 -11.67
N PHE A 392 -1.26 -9.15 -10.91
CA PHE A 392 -0.58 -7.85 -10.95
C PHE A 392 0.89 -7.98 -10.50
N ALA A 393 1.15 -8.72 -9.41
CA ALA A 393 2.51 -9.00 -8.96
C ALA A 393 3.37 -9.65 -10.03
N ARG A 394 2.84 -10.72 -10.69
CA ARG A 394 3.57 -11.51 -11.66
C ARG A 394 3.72 -10.81 -13.02
N ASP A 395 2.62 -10.27 -13.55
CA ASP A 395 2.54 -9.83 -14.95
C ASP A 395 2.82 -8.34 -15.12
N ASP A 396 2.28 -7.49 -14.23
CA ASP A 396 2.38 -6.03 -14.30
C ASP A 396 3.64 -5.50 -13.59
N ALA A 397 3.81 -5.84 -12.33
CA ALA A 397 4.95 -5.43 -11.53
C ALA A 397 6.18 -6.31 -11.77
N ARG A 398 6.06 -7.49 -12.41
CA ARG A 398 7.17 -8.41 -12.67
C ARG A 398 8.01 -8.69 -11.44
N LEU A 399 7.35 -8.99 -10.33
CA LEU A 399 8.00 -9.40 -9.09
C LEU A 399 8.56 -10.83 -9.20
N ASP A 400 9.64 -11.09 -8.49
CA ASP A 400 10.19 -12.45 -8.33
C ASP A 400 9.49 -13.20 -7.20
N TYR A 401 9.03 -12.48 -6.16
CA TYR A 401 8.28 -13.05 -5.04
C TYR A 401 7.25 -12.05 -4.50
N VAL A 402 6.21 -12.57 -3.84
CA VAL A 402 5.17 -11.75 -3.22
C VAL A 402 4.55 -12.46 -2.01
N THR A 403 3.97 -11.70 -1.09
CA THR A 403 3.07 -12.23 -0.04
C THR A 403 1.78 -11.43 -0.03
N HIS A 404 0.66 -12.12 -0.09
CA HIS A 404 -0.64 -11.55 0.16
C HIS A 404 -0.93 -11.67 1.66
N SER A 405 -0.95 -10.54 2.38
CA SER A 405 -0.88 -10.49 3.84
C SER A 405 -2.10 -9.83 4.47
N GLU A 406 -3.28 -10.40 4.27
CA GLU A 406 -4.51 -9.86 4.84
C GLU A 406 -4.50 -9.80 6.37
N HIS A 407 -5.18 -8.82 6.93
CA HIS A 407 -5.37 -8.66 8.37
C HIS A 407 -6.11 -9.85 8.98
N ASP A 408 -5.51 -10.50 9.98
CA ASP A 408 -6.10 -11.66 10.66
C ASP A 408 -7.42 -11.37 11.36
N VAL A 409 -7.67 -10.12 11.73
CA VAL A 409 -8.90 -9.70 12.42
C VAL A 409 -10.14 -9.79 11.54
N TRP A 410 -9.99 -9.87 10.22
CA TRP A 410 -11.08 -9.95 9.26
C TRP A 410 -11.14 -11.25 8.47
N LEU A 411 -10.04 -12.01 8.43
CA LEU A 411 -10.00 -13.28 7.71
C LEU A 411 -10.85 -14.36 8.35
N ASP A 412 -11.72 -14.96 7.57
CA ASP A 412 -12.40 -16.22 7.93
C ASP A 412 -11.71 -17.44 7.31
N ALA A 413 -12.17 -18.63 7.68
CA ALA A 413 -11.58 -19.88 7.21
C ALA A 413 -11.70 -20.08 5.69
N GLY A 414 -12.79 -19.60 5.08
CA GLY A 414 -13.02 -19.69 3.65
C GLY A 414 -12.09 -18.79 2.86
N GLU A 415 -11.94 -17.54 3.28
CA GLU A 415 -11.03 -16.56 2.69
C GLU A 415 -9.58 -17.02 2.79
N TRP A 416 -9.16 -17.54 3.95
CA TRP A 416 -7.82 -18.11 4.11
C TRP A 416 -7.56 -19.28 3.16
N GLU A 417 -8.52 -20.17 2.97
CA GLU A 417 -8.40 -21.29 2.06
C GLU A 417 -8.29 -20.83 0.59
N ILE A 418 -8.97 -19.73 0.21
CA ILE A 418 -8.84 -19.13 -1.13
C ILE A 418 -7.43 -18.56 -1.31
N ILE A 419 -6.91 -17.82 -0.31
CA ILE A 419 -5.54 -17.29 -0.32
C ILE A 419 -4.53 -18.41 -0.47
N ARG A 420 -4.66 -19.48 0.35
CA ARG A 420 -3.77 -20.64 0.32
C ARG A 420 -3.75 -21.32 -1.04
N ARG A 421 -4.93 -21.53 -1.65
CA ARG A 421 -5.06 -22.11 -3.00
C ARG A 421 -4.47 -21.21 -4.08
N ALA A 422 -4.77 -19.93 -4.05
CA ALA A 422 -4.20 -18.97 -5.00
C ALA A 422 -2.68 -18.92 -4.89
N THR A 423 -2.12 -18.88 -3.67
CA THR A 423 -0.68 -18.93 -3.45
C THR A 423 -0.05 -20.18 -4.09
N ALA A 424 -0.70 -21.34 -3.98
CA ALA A 424 -0.22 -22.58 -4.59
C ALA A 424 -0.39 -22.61 -6.13
N GLU A 425 -1.47 -22.03 -6.64
CA GLU A 425 -1.76 -22.02 -8.09
C GLU A 425 -0.81 -21.09 -8.86
N TYR A 426 -0.45 -19.96 -8.25
CA TYR A 426 0.46 -18.98 -8.86
C TYR A 426 1.94 -19.30 -8.65
N ASP A 427 2.30 -20.33 -7.88
CA ASP A 427 3.69 -20.72 -7.67
C ASP A 427 4.30 -21.29 -8.96
N GLU A 428 5.17 -20.52 -9.60
CA GLU A 428 5.91 -20.88 -10.81
C GLU A 428 7.41 -20.96 -10.49
N PRO A 429 7.93 -22.14 -10.10
CA PRO A 429 9.33 -22.32 -9.71
C PRO A 429 10.31 -21.77 -10.75
N GLY A 430 11.22 -20.93 -10.32
CA GLY A 430 12.20 -20.26 -11.19
C GLY A 430 11.68 -19.01 -11.92
N LYS A 431 10.41 -18.63 -11.74
CA LYS A 431 9.79 -17.45 -12.35
C LYS A 431 9.12 -16.54 -11.35
N PHE A 432 8.16 -17.04 -10.57
CA PHE A 432 7.37 -16.27 -9.62
C PHE A 432 7.07 -17.12 -8.39
N ILE A 433 7.33 -16.59 -7.21
CA ILE A 433 7.29 -17.33 -5.94
C ILE A 433 6.41 -16.57 -4.93
N PRO A 434 5.12 -16.86 -4.86
CA PRO A 434 4.28 -16.32 -3.81
C PRO A 434 4.49 -17.09 -2.50
N PHE A 435 4.65 -16.37 -1.38
CA PHE A 435 4.69 -16.92 -0.03
C PHE A 435 3.33 -16.84 0.63
N LEU A 436 2.93 -17.89 1.33
CA LEU A 436 1.73 -17.88 2.15
C LEU A 436 1.98 -17.04 3.40
N GLY A 437 1.10 -16.11 3.71
CA GLY A 437 1.26 -15.25 4.87
C GLY A 437 -0.01 -14.48 5.24
N TRP A 438 0.06 -13.78 6.35
CA TRP A 438 -0.97 -12.88 6.84
C TRP A 438 -0.37 -11.75 7.66
N GLU A 439 -1.14 -10.72 7.99
CA GLU A 439 -0.77 -9.67 8.90
C GLU A 439 -1.44 -9.85 10.26
N TRP A 440 -0.63 -10.07 11.31
CA TRP A 440 -1.06 -10.05 12.69
C TRP A 440 -1.27 -8.61 13.14
N THR A 441 -2.53 -8.23 13.43
CA THR A 441 -2.99 -6.84 13.50
C THR A 441 -3.33 -6.43 14.92
N ARG A 442 -2.47 -5.59 15.54
CA ARG A 442 -2.70 -5.01 16.88
C ARG A 442 -2.19 -3.58 16.95
N TYR A 443 -2.75 -2.78 17.85
CA TYR A 443 -2.17 -1.48 18.16
C TYR A 443 -0.78 -1.65 18.78
N THR A 444 0.12 -0.68 18.54
CA THR A 444 1.52 -0.69 18.99
C THR A 444 1.70 -1.02 20.48
N ARG A 445 0.82 -0.53 21.35
CA ARG A 445 0.85 -0.85 22.79
C ARG A 445 0.67 -2.34 23.14
N PHE A 446 0.23 -3.17 22.21
CA PHE A 446 0.05 -4.62 22.34
C PHE A 446 1.06 -5.40 21.48
N GLY A 447 1.89 -4.71 20.74
CA GLY A 447 2.92 -5.29 19.90
C GLY A 447 3.06 -4.66 18.52
N GLY A 448 2.03 -3.97 18.00
CA GLY A 448 2.00 -3.42 16.65
C GLY A 448 1.60 -4.45 15.59
N HIS A 449 1.76 -4.10 14.31
CA HIS A 449 1.45 -4.97 13.19
C HIS A 449 2.68 -5.77 12.74
N HIS A 450 2.46 -7.03 12.34
CA HIS A 450 3.52 -7.94 11.91
C HIS A 450 3.05 -8.81 10.75
N ASN A 451 3.76 -8.74 9.63
CA ASN A 451 3.57 -9.72 8.55
C ASN A 451 4.23 -11.04 8.91
N VAL A 452 3.53 -12.13 8.75
CA VAL A 452 4.03 -13.49 9.02
C VAL A 452 3.99 -14.30 7.73
N LEU A 453 5.14 -14.82 7.32
CA LEU A 453 5.33 -15.56 6.09
C LEU A 453 5.82 -16.97 6.37
N PHE A 454 5.30 -17.94 5.62
CA PHE A 454 5.75 -19.32 5.68
C PHE A 454 6.65 -19.67 4.50
N ARG A 455 7.68 -20.50 4.74
CA ARG A 455 8.51 -21.07 3.67
C ARG A 455 7.68 -21.92 2.70
N GLU A 456 6.89 -22.84 3.23
CA GLU A 456 6.10 -23.79 2.46
C GLU A 456 4.62 -23.40 2.42
N ILE A 457 3.94 -23.87 1.38
CA ILE A 457 2.49 -23.77 1.24
C ILE A 457 1.89 -25.10 1.68
N GLY A 458 1.37 -25.17 2.87
CA GLY A 458 0.78 -26.37 3.46
C GLY A 458 -0.59 -26.11 4.08
N ASP A 459 -0.83 -26.72 5.22
CA ASP A 459 -2.05 -26.59 6.02
C ASP A 459 -1.94 -25.56 7.16
N GLN A 460 -0.99 -24.63 7.05
CA GLN A 460 -0.79 -23.58 8.03
C GLN A 460 -2.04 -22.70 8.15
N THR A 461 -2.28 -22.21 9.36
CA THR A 461 -3.38 -21.30 9.67
C THR A 461 -2.86 -20.05 10.39
N PRO A 462 -3.51 -18.89 10.23
CA PRO A 462 -3.14 -17.69 10.96
C PRO A 462 -3.20 -17.88 12.48
N VAL A 463 -2.30 -17.23 13.18
CA VAL A 463 -2.39 -17.06 14.63
C VAL A 463 -3.17 -15.78 14.89
N SER A 464 -4.45 -15.90 15.26
CA SER A 464 -5.33 -14.75 15.41
C SER A 464 -4.87 -13.80 16.52
N SER A 465 -4.69 -12.53 16.19
CA SER A 465 -4.39 -11.46 17.14
C SER A 465 -5.52 -11.24 18.16
N LEU A 466 -6.70 -11.71 17.85
CA LEU A 466 -7.84 -11.67 18.74
C LEU A 466 -7.74 -12.74 19.84
N GLN A 467 -7.21 -13.92 19.53
CA GLN A 467 -6.96 -15.01 20.50
C GLN A 467 -5.62 -14.82 21.22
N PHE A 468 -4.60 -14.33 20.53
CA PHE A 468 -3.26 -14.10 21.03
C PHE A 468 -2.93 -12.60 20.95
N PRO A 469 -3.48 -11.77 21.88
CA PRO A 469 -3.61 -10.33 21.69
C PRO A 469 -2.36 -9.51 22.04
N VAL A 470 -1.27 -10.13 22.42
CA VAL A 470 0.01 -9.47 22.72
C VAL A 470 1.16 -10.17 21.98
N LEU A 471 2.18 -9.41 21.61
CA LEU A 471 3.27 -9.88 20.78
C LEU A 471 3.95 -11.14 21.33
N SER A 472 4.20 -11.19 22.63
CA SER A 472 4.78 -12.38 23.28
C SER A 472 3.90 -13.63 23.16
N SER A 473 2.57 -13.48 23.05
CA SER A 473 1.68 -14.61 22.82
C SER A 473 1.69 -15.07 21.37
N LEU A 474 1.86 -14.16 20.42
CA LEU A 474 2.08 -14.51 19.01
C LEU A 474 3.34 -15.38 18.87
N TYR A 475 4.48 -14.91 19.42
CA TYR A 475 5.74 -15.67 19.33
C TYR A 475 5.65 -17.04 19.98
N ALA A 476 5.06 -17.12 21.17
CA ALA A 476 4.88 -18.39 21.85
C ALA A 476 4.08 -19.39 21.03
N GLU A 477 2.97 -18.94 20.42
CA GLU A 477 2.10 -19.78 19.61
C GLU A 477 2.76 -20.19 18.29
N LEU A 478 3.53 -19.29 17.65
CA LEU A 478 4.31 -19.62 16.45
C LEU A 478 5.37 -20.70 16.74
N HIS A 479 6.10 -20.60 17.87
CA HIS A 479 7.06 -21.63 18.29
C HIS A 479 6.40 -22.96 18.68
N GLU A 480 5.16 -22.92 19.19
CA GLU A 480 4.42 -24.14 19.53
C GLU A 480 3.94 -24.89 18.29
N ARG A 481 3.45 -24.15 17.27
CA ARG A 481 2.84 -24.75 16.07
C ARG A 481 3.83 -25.12 14.99
N TYR A 482 4.92 -24.34 14.85
CA TYR A 482 5.75 -24.37 13.64
C TYR A 482 7.25 -24.34 13.98
N ASP A 483 8.09 -24.82 13.05
CA ASP A 483 9.53 -24.62 13.13
C ASP A 483 9.89 -23.16 12.80
N SER A 484 10.59 -22.48 13.70
CA SER A 484 11.03 -21.10 13.51
C SER A 484 11.94 -20.93 12.27
N ALA A 485 12.59 -22.00 11.80
CA ALA A 485 13.39 -21.96 10.55
C ALA A 485 12.53 -21.73 9.30
N ASP A 486 11.23 -22.06 9.37
CA ASP A 486 10.29 -22.00 8.25
C ASP A 486 9.33 -20.81 8.34
N ILE A 487 9.59 -19.87 9.28
CA ILE A 487 8.77 -18.67 9.48
C ILE A 487 9.65 -17.42 9.40
N VAL A 488 9.15 -16.38 8.76
CA VAL A 488 9.67 -15.00 8.82
C VAL A 488 8.56 -14.10 9.35
N VAL A 489 8.85 -13.35 10.40
CA VAL A 489 7.99 -12.31 10.95
C VAL A 489 8.62 -10.96 10.63
N ILE A 490 7.83 -10.03 10.10
CA ILE A 490 8.30 -8.71 9.66
C ILE A 490 7.41 -7.65 10.31
N PRO A 491 7.84 -7.01 11.41
CA PRO A 491 7.15 -5.82 11.94
C PRO A 491 7.27 -4.66 10.98
N HIS A 492 6.22 -3.86 10.87
CA HIS A 492 6.24 -2.67 10.03
C HIS A 492 6.01 -1.38 10.82
N ALA A 493 6.31 -0.23 10.22
CA ALA A 493 6.45 1.04 10.93
C ALA A 493 5.16 1.88 10.99
N HIS A 494 4.16 1.62 10.15
CA HIS A 494 2.94 2.42 10.12
C HIS A 494 2.11 2.28 11.41
N ASN A 495 1.88 1.03 11.84
CA ASN A 495 1.43 0.66 13.19
C ASN A 495 2.60 -0.07 13.88
N PRO A 496 3.57 0.67 14.43
CA PRO A 496 4.90 0.15 14.68
C PRO A 496 4.91 -1.12 15.53
N GLY A 497 5.65 -2.12 15.07
CA GLY A 497 6.06 -3.25 15.87
C GLY A 497 6.77 -2.77 17.14
N ASP A 498 6.57 -3.46 18.26
CA ASP A 498 7.20 -3.08 19.53
C ASP A 498 8.67 -3.50 19.57
N PHE A 499 9.56 -2.60 19.12
CA PHE A 499 11.00 -2.81 19.10
C PHE A 499 11.63 -3.15 20.47
N ARG A 500 10.89 -2.98 21.58
CA ARG A 500 11.32 -3.42 22.92
C ARG A 500 11.20 -4.92 23.12
N GLN A 501 10.44 -5.57 22.23
CA GLN A 501 10.25 -7.00 22.17
C GLN A 501 10.64 -7.48 20.77
N SER A 502 11.50 -8.45 20.66
CA SER A 502 11.85 -9.06 19.38
C SER A 502 12.26 -10.50 19.62
N ASP A 503 11.86 -11.39 18.74
CA ASP A 503 12.33 -12.76 18.73
C ASP A 503 13.34 -12.96 17.58
N PRO A 504 14.63 -13.12 17.86
CA PRO A 504 15.67 -13.20 16.83
C PRO A 504 15.56 -14.46 15.93
N GLN A 505 14.79 -15.46 16.32
CA GLN A 505 14.54 -16.63 15.49
C GLN A 505 13.40 -16.41 14.51
N LEU A 506 12.44 -15.56 14.86
CA LEU A 506 11.27 -15.26 14.06
C LEU A 506 11.41 -13.97 13.25
N GLU A 507 12.02 -12.92 13.82
CA GLU A 507 12.15 -11.57 13.25
C GLU A 507 13.54 -11.27 12.65
N PRO A 508 13.88 -11.79 11.47
CA PRO A 508 15.14 -11.44 10.82
C PRO A 508 15.10 -10.06 10.15
N LEU A 509 13.91 -9.56 9.81
CA LEU A 509 13.70 -8.34 8.99
C LEU A 509 12.72 -7.40 9.65
N ILE A 510 12.83 -6.11 9.29
CA ILE A 510 11.84 -5.07 9.58
C ILE A 510 11.49 -4.30 8.30
N GLU A 511 10.24 -3.91 8.16
CA GLU A 511 9.77 -3.09 7.06
C GLU A 511 9.90 -1.60 7.41
N VAL A 512 10.71 -0.88 6.62
CA VAL A 512 11.06 0.52 6.89
C VAL A 512 10.33 1.53 6.01
N MET A 513 9.55 1.06 5.04
CA MET A 513 8.86 1.91 4.08
C MET A 513 7.68 1.18 3.46
N SER A 514 6.55 1.88 3.29
CA SER A 514 5.36 1.45 2.56
C SER A 514 4.64 2.65 1.93
N THR A 515 3.43 2.45 1.37
CA THR A 515 2.58 3.56 0.89
C THR A 515 2.22 4.56 1.99
N HIS A 516 2.41 4.20 3.24
CA HIS A 516 2.20 5.06 4.41
C HIS A 516 3.38 5.98 4.75
N GLY A 517 4.52 5.87 4.08
CA GLY A 517 5.70 6.73 4.29
C GLY A 517 6.99 5.99 4.49
N SER A 518 8.06 6.73 4.78
CA SER A 518 9.41 6.24 5.02
C SER A 518 9.79 6.40 6.49
N PHE A 519 10.35 5.35 7.11
CA PHE A 519 10.46 5.24 8.57
C PHE A 519 11.87 4.79 9.03
N GLN A 520 12.91 5.51 8.62
CA GLN A 520 14.29 5.18 9.03
C GLN A 520 14.45 5.15 10.57
N TRP A 521 13.68 5.96 11.31
CA TRP A 521 13.67 5.95 12.78
C TRP A 521 13.30 4.58 13.37
N PHE A 522 12.46 3.82 12.66
CA PHE A 522 12.03 2.49 13.10
C PHE A 522 13.21 1.51 13.08
N MET A 523 14.00 1.51 12.01
CA MET A 523 15.25 0.75 11.93
C MET A 523 16.22 1.15 13.06
N LYS A 524 16.43 2.45 13.26
CA LYS A 524 17.29 2.95 14.34
C LYS A 524 16.87 2.46 15.73
N ASN A 525 15.57 2.41 16.01
CA ASN A 525 15.06 1.92 17.26
C ASN A 525 15.38 0.44 17.48
N TYR A 526 15.20 -0.43 16.48
CA TYR A 526 15.56 -1.85 16.60
C TYR A 526 17.06 -2.03 16.80
N LEU A 527 17.88 -1.39 15.99
CA LEU A 527 19.35 -1.52 16.05
C LEU A 527 19.92 -0.98 17.38
N SER A 528 19.43 0.18 17.85
CA SER A 528 19.87 0.77 19.12
C SER A 528 19.48 -0.05 20.36
N HIS A 529 18.45 -0.91 20.25
CA HIS A 529 18.09 -1.89 21.29
C HIS A 529 18.91 -3.19 21.19
N GLY A 530 19.85 -3.28 20.26
CA GLY A 530 20.74 -4.42 20.09
C GLY A 530 20.16 -5.57 19.26
N HIS A 531 19.04 -5.36 18.57
CA HIS A 531 18.47 -6.37 17.67
C HIS A 531 19.24 -6.41 16.34
N GLU A 532 19.59 -7.60 15.89
CA GLU A 532 20.23 -7.82 14.60
C GLU A 532 19.17 -8.09 13.53
N VAL A 533 18.61 -7.04 12.97
CA VAL A 533 17.57 -7.10 11.94
C VAL A 533 18.06 -6.50 10.62
N GLY A 534 17.74 -7.17 9.50
CA GLY A 534 17.88 -6.59 8.18
C GLY A 534 16.69 -5.69 7.84
N VAL A 535 16.79 -4.95 6.75
CA VAL A 535 15.73 -4.08 6.27
C VAL A 535 15.10 -4.60 5.00
N ILE A 536 13.79 -4.42 4.90
CA ILE A 536 13.00 -4.63 3.71
C ILE A 536 12.02 -3.48 3.55
N ALA A 537 11.51 -3.25 2.34
CA ALA A 537 10.37 -2.40 2.10
C ALA A 537 9.29 -3.21 1.38
N ALA A 538 8.07 -2.79 1.53
CA ALA A 538 6.91 -3.38 0.89
C ALA A 538 5.90 -2.29 0.52
N SER A 539 4.81 -2.63 -0.14
CA SER A 539 3.86 -1.60 -0.53
C SER A 539 2.81 -1.30 0.53
N ASP A 540 2.35 -2.29 1.27
CA ASP A 540 1.13 -2.15 2.07
C ASP A 540 -0.03 -1.67 1.18
N ASP A 541 -0.08 -2.25 -0.04
CA ASP A 541 -1.04 -1.83 -1.06
C ASP A 541 -2.45 -2.30 -0.73
N HIS A 542 -3.41 -1.41 -0.91
CA HIS A 542 -4.83 -1.68 -0.67
C HIS A 542 -5.67 -1.73 -1.96
N LEU A 543 -5.03 -1.89 -3.12
CA LEU A 543 -5.69 -1.88 -4.44
C LEU A 543 -5.48 -3.18 -5.21
N SER A 544 -4.95 -4.24 -4.59
CA SER A 544 -4.49 -5.46 -5.26
C SER A 544 -3.44 -5.18 -6.35
N ARG A 545 -2.49 -4.25 -6.09
CA ARG A 545 -1.44 -3.80 -7.01
C ARG A 545 -0.03 -3.83 -6.37
N PRO A 546 0.39 -4.98 -5.81
CA PRO A 546 1.67 -5.09 -5.12
C PRO A 546 2.85 -4.80 -6.06
N GLY A 547 3.91 -4.20 -5.50
CA GLY A 547 5.18 -3.98 -6.21
C GLY A 547 5.21 -2.83 -7.20
N TYR A 548 4.06 -2.31 -7.63
CA TYR A 548 3.95 -1.13 -8.52
C TYR A 548 2.71 -0.32 -8.16
N SER A 549 2.44 -0.19 -6.87
CA SER A 549 1.30 0.58 -6.36
C SER A 549 1.48 2.08 -6.60
N ALA A 550 0.37 2.76 -6.87
CA ALA A 550 0.33 4.20 -7.08
C ALA A 550 -0.36 4.88 -5.90
N PRO A 551 0.10 6.06 -5.47
CA PRO A 551 -0.56 6.83 -4.45
C PRO A 551 -1.93 7.31 -4.93
N HIS A 552 -2.97 7.27 -4.07
CA HIS A 552 -4.34 7.54 -4.48
C HIS A 552 -5.22 8.24 -3.45
N THR A 553 -4.88 8.16 -2.17
CA THR A 553 -5.61 8.86 -1.08
C THR A 553 -4.66 9.64 -0.18
N GLY A 554 -5.20 10.39 0.78
CA GLY A 554 -4.39 11.16 1.72
C GLY A 554 -3.71 10.33 2.82
N SER A 555 -4.03 9.05 2.96
CA SER A 555 -3.39 8.12 3.92
C SER A 555 -2.44 7.13 3.25
N LEU A 556 -2.74 6.71 2.03
CA LEU A 556 -1.93 5.85 1.16
C LEU A 556 -1.31 6.75 0.09
N ALA A 557 -0.37 7.61 0.52
CA ALA A 557 -0.04 8.81 -0.22
C ALA A 557 1.28 8.75 -0.97
N GLN A 558 2.08 7.69 -0.78
CA GLN A 558 3.37 7.46 -1.44
C GLN A 558 3.30 6.23 -2.37
N ARG A 559 4.20 6.13 -3.32
CA ARG A 559 4.43 4.88 -4.06
C ARG A 559 4.90 3.78 -3.10
N GLY A 560 4.50 2.54 -3.37
CA GLY A 560 4.88 1.40 -2.54
C GLY A 560 6.36 1.08 -2.61
N GLY A 561 6.91 0.61 -1.49
CA GLY A 561 8.28 0.15 -1.41
C GLY A 561 8.49 -1.22 -2.06
N LEU A 562 9.76 -1.58 -2.29
CA LEU A 562 10.19 -2.88 -2.77
C LEU A 562 11.29 -3.45 -1.88
N GLY A 563 11.18 -4.74 -1.58
CA GLY A 563 12.21 -5.53 -0.97
C GLY A 563 13.11 -6.20 -2.02
N ALA A 564 14.42 -6.00 -1.89
CA ALA A 564 15.41 -6.75 -2.65
C ALA A 564 16.00 -7.85 -1.80
N VAL A 565 15.99 -9.09 -2.29
CA VAL A 565 16.62 -10.25 -1.64
C VAL A 565 17.80 -10.73 -2.48
N LEU A 566 18.95 -10.90 -1.84
CA LEU A 566 20.15 -11.44 -2.48
C LEU A 566 20.18 -12.95 -2.27
N ALA A 567 19.99 -13.69 -3.36
CA ALA A 567 19.99 -15.15 -3.37
C ALA A 567 20.74 -15.71 -4.60
N PRO A 568 21.31 -16.93 -4.51
CA PRO A 568 22.08 -17.48 -5.62
C PRO A 568 21.21 -17.89 -6.82
N VAL A 569 19.96 -18.28 -6.56
CA VAL A 569 18.99 -18.71 -7.58
C VAL A 569 17.59 -18.28 -7.21
N ARG A 570 16.71 -18.14 -8.22
CA ARG A 570 15.28 -17.86 -8.03
C ARG A 570 14.55 -19.12 -7.63
N SER A 571 14.59 -19.45 -6.35
CA SER A 571 13.82 -20.55 -5.76
C SER A 571 13.23 -20.12 -4.41
N ARG A 572 12.15 -20.79 -4.02
CA ARG A 572 11.48 -20.56 -2.73
C ARG A 572 12.48 -20.60 -1.56
N ASP A 573 13.24 -21.68 -1.46
CA ASP A 573 14.24 -21.87 -0.41
C ASP A 573 15.31 -20.78 -0.43
N ALA A 574 15.87 -20.47 -1.61
CA ALA A 574 16.99 -19.56 -1.72
C ALA A 574 16.57 -18.10 -1.37
N ILE A 575 15.36 -17.70 -1.78
CA ILE A 575 14.81 -16.38 -1.44
C ILE A 575 14.47 -16.33 0.06
N PHE A 576 13.80 -17.36 0.59
CA PHE A 576 13.47 -17.43 2.02
C PHE A 576 14.74 -17.44 2.91
N ASP A 577 15.76 -18.23 2.53
CA ASP A 577 17.06 -18.23 3.21
C ASP A 577 17.77 -16.88 3.09
N GLY A 578 17.59 -16.15 2.00
CA GLY A 578 18.03 -14.77 1.83
C GLY A 578 17.41 -13.84 2.87
N MET A 579 16.10 -13.96 3.08
CA MET A 579 15.36 -13.20 4.10
C MET A 579 15.82 -13.59 5.52
N LYS A 580 15.88 -14.89 5.83
CA LYS A 580 16.36 -15.38 7.14
C LYS A 580 17.78 -14.93 7.45
N ALA A 581 18.64 -14.87 6.46
CA ALA A 581 20.01 -14.40 6.58
C ALA A 581 20.17 -12.87 6.48
N LYS A 582 19.07 -12.12 6.40
CA LYS A 582 19.08 -10.64 6.32
C LYS A 582 19.84 -10.09 5.10
N ARG A 583 20.04 -10.91 4.05
CA ARG A 583 20.67 -10.49 2.80
C ARG A 583 19.65 -9.73 1.96
N THR A 584 19.25 -8.55 2.45
CA THR A 584 18.17 -7.74 1.90
C THR A 584 18.54 -6.26 1.91
N TYR A 585 17.84 -5.50 1.10
CA TYR A 585 17.81 -4.05 1.19
C TYR A 585 16.44 -3.51 0.78
N ALA A 586 16.13 -2.30 1.20
CA ALA A 586 14.84 -1.64 1.00
C ALA A 586 14.95 -0.52 -0.03
N THR A 587 13.90 -0.31 -0.85
CA THR A 587 13.80 0.86 -1.73
C THR A 587 12.41 1.46 -1.71
N THR A 588 12.27 2.72 -2.14
CA THR A 588 10.99 3.40 -2.32
C THR A 588 10.31 3.10 -3.67
N GLY A 589 10.51 1.89 -4.20
CA GLY A 589 9.91 1.39 -5.44
C GLY A 589 10.84 1.34 -6.65
N ASP A 590 11.94 2.09 -6.66
CA ASP A 590 12.94 2.02 -7.72
C ASP A 590 13.86 0.81 -7.54
N ARG A 591 14.10 0.07 -8.63
CA ARG A 591 14.95 -1.14 -8.63
C ARG A 591 16.42 -0.81 -8.86
N LEU A 592 17.00 0.03 -7.99
CA LEU A 592 18.43 0.31 -8.02
C LEU A 592 19.23 -0.84 -7.41
N ILE A 593 20.50 -1.01 -7.82
CA ILE A 593 21.36 -2.10 -7.37
C ILE A 593 22.26 -1.58 -6.26
N LEU A 594 22.25 -2.24 -5.10
CA LEU A 594 23.17 -2.00 -3.98
C LEU A 594 24.08 -3.20 -3.77
N LYS A 595 25.40 -2.92 -3.61
CA LYS A 595 26.36 -3.85 -3.05
C LYS A 595 26.98 -3.19 -1.83
N PHE A 596 27.15 -3.95 -0.74
CA PHE A 596 27.68 -3.45 0.52
C PHE A 596 28.38 -4.54 1.30
N ASP A 597 29.61 -4.28 1.71
CA ASP A 597 30.38 -5.18 2.55
C ASP A 597 31.28 -4.43 3.57
N VAL A 598 31.64 -5.11 4.63
CA VAL A 598 32.67 -4.70 5.59
C VAL A 598 33.71 -5.83 5.68
N ASN A 599 34.95 -5.54 5.31
CA ASN A 599 36.06 -6.52 5.23
C ASN A 599 35.65 -7.77 4.40
N GLY A 600 34.89 -7.59 3.31
CA GLY A 600 34.38 -8.66 2.45
C GLY A 600 33.19 -9.45 3.03
N THR A 601 32.62 -9.04 4.15
CA THR A 601 31.39 -9.61 4.71
C THR A 601 30.20 -8.82 4.20
N ASN A 602 29.30 -9.47 3.48
CA ASN A 602 28.13 -8.84 2.85
C ASN A 602 27.09 -8.34 3.89
N MET A 603 26.23 -7.41 3.45
CA MET A 603 25.08 -6.92 4.24
C MET A 603 24.24 -8.07 4.83
N GLY A 604 23.65 -7.81 6.01
CA GLY A 604 22.87 -8.76 6.78
C GLY A 604 23.70 -9.73 7.63
N GLN A 605 25.02 -9.71 7.53
CA GLN A 605 25.92 -10.66 8.19
C GLN A 605 26.79 -10.00 9.25
N ARG A 606 27.46 -10.83 10.04
CA ARG A 606 28.42 -10.40 11.05
C ARG A 606 29.86 -10.61 10.56
N ALA A 607 30.60 -9.52 10.40
CA ALA A 607 32.03 -9.54 10.10
C ALA A 607 32.84 -9.97 11.33
N PRO A 608 33.93 -10.72 11.16
CA PRO A 608 34.89 -10.97 12.25
C PRO A 608 35.42 -9.66 12.84
N TYR A 609 35.79 -9.71 14.12
CA TYR A 609 36.49 -8.59 14.77
C TYR A 609 37.71 -8.13 13.96
N SER A 610 37.85 -6.84 13.79
CA SER A 610 39.03 -6.21 13.17
C SER A 610 39.23 -4.81 13.71
N GLU A 611 40.47 -4.43 13.99
CA GLU A 611 40.84 -3.05 14.39
C GLU A 611 40.69 -2.06 13.22
N SER A 612 40.72 -2.56 11.99
CA SER A 612 40.49 -1.77 10.78
C SER A 612 39.35 -2.37 9.98
N ARG A 613 38.31 -1.59 9.74
CA ARG A 613 37.15 -1.97 8.93
C ARG A 613 37.22 -1.25 7.60
N VAL A 614 37.40 -2.00 6.55
CA VAL A 614 37.29 -1.51 5.17
C VAL A 614 35.85 -1.69 4.75
N ILE A 615 35.13 -0.60 4.57
CA ILE A 615 33.72 -0.53 4.24
C ILE A 615 33.60 -0.18 2.77
N SER A 616 33.03 -1.07 1.97
CA SER A 616 32.88 -0.90 0.53
C SER A 616 31.42 -0.89 0.15
N GLY A 617 31.04 0.02 -0.72
CA GLY A 617 29.71 0.09 -1.30
C GLY A 617 29.75 0.42 -2.78
N ARG A 618 28.74 -0.07 -3.51
CA ARG A 618 28.47 0.32 -4.90
C ARG A 618 26.98 0.50 -5.11
N VAL A 619 26.62 1.57 -5.79
CA VAL A 619 25.25 1.91 -6.16
C VAL A 619 25.17 2.05 -7.67
N ILE A 620 24.22 1.32 -8.29
CA ILE A 620 23.84 1.52 -9.69
C ILE A 620 22.39 1.97 -9.72
N GLY A 621 22.17 3.26 -9.96
CA GLY A 621 20.86 3.91 -9.88
C GLY A 621 20.03 3.74 -11.14
N THR A 622 18.70 3.82 -10.97
CA THR A 622 17.74 4.03 -12.07
C THR A 622 17.91 5.43 -12.67
N GLY A 623 18.24 6.40 -11.81
CA GLY A 623 18.56 7.78 -12.14
C GLY A 623 19.89 8.24 -11.52
N PRO A 624 20.26 9.51 -11.72
CA PRO A 624 21.46 10.09 -11.11
C PRO A 624 21.44 10.02 -9.59
N ILE A 625 22.55 9.65 -8.99
CA ILE A 625 22.71 9.61 -7.52
C ILE A 625 22.86 11.02 -6.99
N ARG A 626 22.03 11.41 -6.02
CA ARG A 626 22.12 12.69 -5.31
C ARG A 626 23.14 12.61 -4.19
N SER A 627 22.96 11.66 -3.29
CA SER A 627 23.83 11.52 -2.13
C SER A 627 23.92 10.08 -1.63
N ILE A 628 25.04 9.78 -0.98
CA ILE A 628 25.24 8.53 -0.23
C ILE A 628 25.66 8.92 1.19
N THR A 629 24.98 8.34 2.19
CA THR A 629 25.27 8.54 3.60
C THR A 629 25.57 7.20 4.26
N LEU A 630 26.77 7.03 4.77
CA LEU A 630 27.22 5.87 5.53
C LEU A 630 27.06 6.13 7.03
N TYR A 631 26.42 5.21 7.71
CA TYR A 631 26.18 5.27 9.17
C TYR A 631 27.02 4.22 9.89
N LYS A 632 27.49 4.60 11.09
CA LYS A 632 28.01 3.71 12.12
C LYS A 632 27.19 3.94 13.38
N ASN A 633 26.53 2.91 13.91
CA ASN A 633 25.71 3.01 15.13
C ASN A 633 24.72 4.18 15.09
N ASP A 634 24.05 4.35 13.95
CA ASP A 634 23.08 5.43 13.65
C ASP A 634 23.66 6.86 13.54
N GLU A 635 24.97 7.02 13.78
CA GLU A 635 25.67 8.29 13.55
C GLU A 635 26.25 8.31 12.13
N VAL A 636 26.26 9.50 11.51
CA VAL A 636 26.85 9.67 10.18
C VAL A 636 28.37 9.53 10.28
N LEU A 637 28.91 8.47 9.67
CA LEU A 637 30.34 8.26 9.55
C LEU A 637 30.93 8.99 8.36
N TRP A 638 30.21 8.98 7.23
CA TRP A 638 30.62 9.63 5.99
C TRP A 638 29.39 9.96 5.14
N GLN A 639 29.47 11.08 4.41
CA GLN A 639 28.43 11.51 3.47
C GLN A 639 29.08 12.22 2.29
N GLU A 640 28.54 11.98 1.09
CA GLU A 640 28.97 12.66 -0.13
C GLU A 640 27.77 12.99 -1.02
N GLU A 641 27.83 14.17 -1.65
CA GLU A 641 26.84 14.70 -2.60
C GLU A 641 27.45 14.66 -4.01
N TYR A 642 26.71 14.14 -5.00
CA TYR A 642 27.23 13.85 -6.35
C TYR A 642 26.60 14.72 -7.45
N LEU A 643 25.58 15.51 -7.14
CA LEU A 643 24.91 16.36 -8.13
C LEU A 643 25.31 17.83 -8.06
N LEU A 644 26.19 18.25 -7.17
CA LEU A 644 26.46 19.67 -6.91
C LEU A 644 27.23 20.32 -8.06
N GLU A 645 26.78 21.52 -8.48
CA GLU A 645 27.44 22.40 -9.40
C GLU A 645 28.10 23.56 -8.65
N ASP A 646 29.41 23.60 -8.63
CA ASP A 646 30.20 24.59 -7.88
C ASP A 646 30.40 25.91 -8.64
N ASN A 647 30.39 25.89 -9.99
CA ASN A 647 30.69 27.05 -10.84
C ASN A 647 29.58 27.29 -11.88
N PRO A 648 28.39 27.70 -11.45
CA PRO A 648 27.26 27.86 -12.35
C PRO A 648 27.47 29.04 -13.30
N GLY A 649 27.08 28.87 -14.57
CA GLY A 649 26.99 29.93 -15.57
C GLY A 649 25.74 30.81 -15.39
N SER A 650 25.37 31.53 -16.47
CA SER A 650 24.11 32.29 -16.53
C SER A 650 22.86 31.42 -16.60
N GLU A 651 23.00 30.16 -17.03
CA GLU A 651 21.98 29.13 -16.89
C GLU A 651 22.33 28.29 -15.68
N GLN A 652 21.32 27.96 -14.84
CA GLN A 652 21.49 27.18 -13.62
C GLN A 652 20.35 26.16 -13.51
N GLU A 653 20.69 24.97 -13.04
CA GLU A 653 19.72 24.01 -12.58
C GLU A 653 19.71 23.96 -11.05
N LEU A 654 18.53 24.03 -10.48
CA LEU A 654 18.32 23.98 -9.04
C LEU A 654 17.36 22.84 -8.69
N LEU A 655 17.62 22.19 -7.56
CA LEU A 655 16.70 21.24 -6.95
C LEU A 655 16.22 21.83 -5.62
N LEU A 656 14.95 22.22 -5.56
CA LEU A 656 14.28 22.67 -4.34
C LEU A 656 13.58 21.48 -3.73
N SER A 657 13.97 21.08 -2.51
CA SER A 657 13.44 19.92 -1.83
C SER A 657 12.70 20.31 -0.53
N PHE A 658 11.55 19.72 -0.31
CA PHE A 658 10.77 19.78 0.92
C PHE A 658 11.04 18.49 1.71
N ASN A 659 11.50 18.61 2.94
CA ASN A 659 11.93 17.46 3.74
C ASN A 659 11.21 17.44 5.07
N SER A 660 10.70 16.27 5.48
CA SER A 660 10.17 16.07 6.82
C SER A 660 10.62 14.75 7.42
N ASP A 661 10.61 14.71 8.74
CA ASP A 661 10.85 13.52 9.53
C ASP A 661 9.52 12.81 9.79
N SER A 662 9.55 11.48 9.95
CA SER A 662 8.41 10.65 10.35
C SER A 662 8.49 10.16 11.78
N THR A 663 9.53 10.55 12.53
CA THR A 663 9.74 10.14 13.92
C THR A 663 8.53 10.46 14.80
N PRO A 664 8.12 9.53 15.69
CA PRO A 664 7.03 9.77 16.63
C PRO A 664 7.23 11.04 17.47
N TYR A 665 6.12 11.71 17.82
CA TYR A 665 6.14 12.84 18.71
C TYR A 665 6.61 12.43 20.12
N PHE A 666 7.61 13.10 20.65
CA PHE A 666 8.11 12.97 22.02
C PHE A 666 8.26 11.51 22.49
N SER A 667 7.37 11.06 23.37
CA SER A 667 7.34 9.71 23.92
C SER A 667 6.31 8.79 23.26
N GLY A 668 5.76 9.18 22.11
CA GLY A 668 4.80 8.38 21.36
C GLY A 668 5.49 7.25 20.58
N ASP A 669 4.76 6.18 20.32
CA ASP A 669 5.23 5.06 19.48
C ASP A 669 4.72 5.18 18.03
N MET A 670 3.71 6.02 17.77
CA MET A 670 3.13 6.19 16.43
C MET A 670 3.88 7.25 15.63
N PRO A 671 4.19 6.99 14.35
CA PRO A 671 4.81 7.98 13.49
C PRO A 671 3.93 9.21 13.33
N ARG A 672 4.56 10.37 13.11
CA ARG A 672 3.83 11.60 12.77
C ARG A 672 3.08 11.44 11.46
N GLY A 673 2.10 12.33 11.19
CA GLY A 673 1.32 12.35 9.97
C GLY A 673 2.09 12.83 8.74
N TRP A 674 1.43 12.86 7.60
CA TRP A 674 1.91 13.49 6.38
C TRP A 674 2.04 14.98 6.56
N ARG A 675 3.24 15.52 6.34
CA ARG A 675 3.51 16.95 6.28
C ARG A 675 3.10 17.49 4.91
N HIS A 676 2.11 18.35 4.84
CA HIS A 676 1.71 19.01 3.60
C HIS A 676 2.49 20.29 3.35
N TRP A 677 2.94 20.47 2.11
CA TRP A 677 3.65 21.63 1.60
C TRP A 677 2.81 22.23 0.48
N ARG A 678 2.15 23.33 0.73
CA ARG A 678 1.29 24.02 -0.24
C ARG A 678 1.68 25.47 -0.33
N GLY A 679 1.64 26.06 -1.52
CA GLY A 679 1.93 27.46 -1.69
C GLY A 679 2.41 27.84 -3.08
N GLU A 680 3.14 28.93 -3.12
CA GLU A 680 3.68 29.51 -4.33
C GLU A 680 5.19 29.74 -4.21
N LEU A 681 5.89 29.45 -5.30
CA LEU A 681 7.29 29.78 -5.52
C LEU A 681 7.35 30.82 -6.63
N GLN A 682 8.08 31.93 -6.40
CA GLN A 682 8.32 32.95 -7.40
C GLN A 682 9.81 33.15 -7.60
N VAL A 683 10.26 33.06 -8.86
CA VAL A 683 11.64 33.37 -9.26
C VAL A 683 11.78 34.87 -9.55
N ASN A 684 12.75 35.52 -8.90
CA ASN A 684 13.06 36.94 -9.04
C ASN A 684 14.48 37.10 -9.59
N GLY A 685 14.70 38.07 -10.49
CA GLY A 685 16.02 38.39 -11.05
C GLY A 685 16.63 37.30 -11.93
N ALA A 686 15.81 36.40 -12.46
CA ALA A 686 16.11 35.36 -13.42
C ALA A 686 14.88 34.99 -14.23
N GLU A 687 15.03 34.28 -15.34
CA GLU A 687 13.96 33.68 -16.11
C GLU A 687 13.80 32.20 -15.72
N LEU A 688 12.60 31.79 -15.34
CA LEU A 688 12.25 30.38 -15.11
C LEU A 688 11.86 29.71 -16.43
N ILE A 689 12.79 28.97 -17.04
CA ILE A 689 12.55 28.22 -18.28
C ILE A 689 11.59 27.08 -18.04
N THR A 690 11.91 26.20 -17.09
CA THR A 690 11.06 25.04 -16.72
C THR A 690 11.13 24.76 -15.23
N ALA A 691 10.01 24.28 -14.71
CA ALA A 691 9.91 23.67 -13.39
C ALA A 691 9.30 22.28 -13.55
N ILE A 692 9.94 21.26 -12.97
CA ILE A 692 9.54 19.85 -13.09
C ILE A 692 9.40 19.28 -11.68
N PRO A 693 8.18 18.86 -11.30
CA PRO A 693 7.97 18.19 -10.03
C PRO A 693 8.62 16.80 -10.03
N GLN A 694 9.18 16.41 -8.90
CA GLN A 694 9.68 15.08 -8.62
C GLN A 694 8.79 14.47 -7.54
N ASP A 695 8.45 13.19 -7.69
CA ASP A 695 7.59 12.45 -6.73
C ASP A 695 6.21 13.08 -6.46
N PHE A 696 5.61 13.73 -7.47
CA PHE A 696 4.25 14.31 -7.41
C PHE A 696 3.25 13.35 -8.08
N TYR A 697 3.07 12.16 -7.51
CA TYR A 697 2.27 11.10 -8.13
C TYR A 697 0.85 10.97 -7.59
N ASN A 698 0.53 11.63 -6.47
CA ASN A 698 -0.79 11.49 -5.84
C ASN A 698 -1.80 12.49 -6.43
N PRO A 699 -2.77 12.02 -7.25
CA PRO A 699 -3.71 12.91 -7.95
C PRO A 699 -4.73 13.56 -7.02
N THR A 700 -4.85 13.08 -5.77
CA THR A 700 -5.83 13.58 -4.80
C THR A 700 -5.26 14.70 -3.93
N THR A 701 -3.97 14.66 -3.62
CA THR A 701 -3.35 15.54 -2.63
C THR A 701 -2.24 16.40 -3.18
N GLN A 702 -1.71 16.08 -4.36
CA GLN A 702 -0.64 16.80 -5.01
C GLN A 702 -1.14 17.55 -6.25
N TYR A 703 -0.58 18.72 -6.51
CA TYR A 703 -0.83 19.49 -7.72
C TYR A 703 0.38 20.36 -8.06
N PHE A 704 0.50 20.70 -9.33
CA PHE A 704 1.61 21.49 -9.84
C PHE A 704 1.18 22.31 -11.06
N GLN A 705 1.49 23.60 -11.04
CA GLN A 705 1.22 24.50 -12.17
C GLN A 705 2.30 25.56 -12.27
N GLN A 706 2.97 25.65 -13.42
CA GLN A 706 3.86 26.75 -13.76
C GLN A 706 3.14 27.83 -14.58
N ASN A 707 3.30 29.08 -14.18
CA ASN A 707 2.80 30.25 -14.93
C ASN A 707 3.91 31.33 -14.98
N GLY A 708 4.71 31.32 -16.05
CA GLY A 708 5.92 32.14 -16.15
C GLY A 708 6.90 31.84 -15.01
N ASN A 709 7.28 32.87 -14.29
CA ASN A 709 8.19 32.77 -13.13
C ASN A 709 7.53 32.34 -11.81
N VAL A 710 6.25 32.02 -11.83
CA VAL A 710 5.50 31.57 -10.64
C VAL A 710 5.12 30.10 -10.79
N VAL A 711 5.31 29.34 -9.73
CA VAL A 711 4.89 27.95 -9.62
C VAL A 711 3.96 27.81 -8.41
N SER A 712 2.72 27.41 -8.66
CA SER A 712 1.78 27.01 -7.60
C SER A 712 1.87 25.49 -7.43
N PHE A 713 2.01 25.03 -6.19
CA PHE A 713 2.21 23.62 -5.93
C PHE A 713 1.56 23.16 -4.63
N GLY A 714 1.29 21.88 -4.57
CA GLY A 714 0.97 21.16 -3.35
C GLY A 714 1.64 19.79 -3.37
N THR A 715 2.34 19.46 -2.29
CA THR A 715 2.97 18.16 -2.11
C THR A 715 2.95 17.76 -0.64
N HIS A 716 3.47 16.58 -0.33
CA HIS A 716 3.56 16.08 1.04
C HIS A 716 4.78 15.17 1.21
N THR A 717 5.22 15.04 2.45
CA THR A 717 6.34 14.16 2.84
C THR A 717 6.05 13.49 4.18
N ARG A 718 6.66 12.30 4.40
CA ARG A 718 6.62 11.57 5.65
C ARG A 718 7.87 10.69 5.79
N GLY A 719 8.98 11.29 6.24
CA GLY A 719 10.29 10.63 6.37
C GLY A 719 11.09 10.58 5.07
N ASP A 720 10.66 11.30 4.08
CA ASP A 720 11.24 11.42 2.75
C ASP A 720 11.37 12.89 2.31
N SER A 721 11.66 13.09 1.04
CA SER A 721 11.65 14.40 0.38
C SER A 721 10.77 14.38 -0.86
N SER A 722 10.22 15.55 -1.20
CA SER A 722 9.54 15.83 -2.45
C SER A 722 10.14 17.08 -3.05
N SER A 723 10.51 17.06 -4.32
CA SER A 723 11.33 18.12 -4.90
C SER A 723 10.73 18.74 -6.16
N ILE A 724 11.18 19.97 -6.46
CA ILE A 724 10.91 20.65 -7.72
C ILE A 724 12.27 20.99 -8.36
N ARG A 725 12.51 20.48 -9.58
CA ARG A 725 13.68 20.81 -10.37
C ARG A 725 13.39 22.06 -11.19
N LEU A 726 14.22 23.11 -11.04
CA LEU A 726 14.07 24.39 -11.69
C LEU A 726 15.22 24.61 -12.67
N ARG A 727 14.92 25.02 -13.90
CA ARG A 727 15.91 25.48 -14.86
C ARG A 727 15.76 26.98 -15.06
N LEU A 728 16.80 27.73 -14.71
CA LEU A 728 16.84 29.20 -14.79
C LEU A 728 17.79 29.66 -15.88
N ALA A 729 17.41 30.75 -16.56
CA ALA A 729 18.31 31.52 -17.44
C ALA A 729 18.46 32.96 -16.95
N GLU A 730 19.45 33.67 -17.47
CA GLU A 730 19.71 35.07 -17.18
C GLU A 730 19.80 35.35 -15.66
N VAL A 731 20.43 34.47 -14.91
CA VAL A 731 20.54 34.54 -13.45
C VAL A 731 21.40 35.74 -13.07
N GLY A 732 20.76 36.79 -12.56
CA GLY A 732 21.41 38.01 -12.07
C GLY A 732 22.08 37.82 -10.69
N PRO A 733 22.90 38.76 -10.26
CA PRO A 733 23.61 38.70 -8.97
C PRO A 733 22.69 38.77 -7.76
N ASP A 734 21.51 39.37 -7.92
CA ASP A 734 20.49 39.50 -6.86
C ASP A 734 19.31 38.53 -7.07
N ALA A 735 19.54 37.49 -7.88
CA ALA A 735 18.48 36.50 -8.15
C ALA A 735 18.09 35.74 -6.86
N SER A 736 16.77 35.55 -6.67
CA SER A 736 16.23 34.88 -5.51
C SER A 736 14.97 34.09 -5.82
N ILE A 737 14.60 33.20 -4.94
CA ILE A 737 13.33 32.49 -4.94
C ILE A 737 12.56 32.87 -3.67
N SER A 738 11.41 33.52 -3.86
CA SER A 738 10.45 33.77 -2.78
C SER A 738 9.51 32.56 -2.69
N LEU A 739 9.52 31.89 -1.56
CA LEU A 739 8.67 30.73 -1.28
C LEU A 739 7.65 31.09 -0.22
N ASN A 740 6.35 31.06 -0.54
CA ASN A 740 5.25 31.33 0.36
C ASN A 740 4.50 30.03 0.63
N LEU A 741 4.66 29.46 1.83
CA LEU A 741 3.99 28.26 2.28
C LEU A 741 2.73 28.63 3.06
N GLU A 742 1.63 27.98 2.74
CA GLU A 742 0.34 28.10 3.42
C GLU A 742 0.32 27.36 4.75
N GLU A 743 -0.63 27.72 5.63
CA GLU A 743 -0.93 26.90 6.80
C GLU A 743 -1.45 25.53 6.37
N ALA A 744 -0.96 24.49 7.00
CA ALA A 744 -1.37 23.11 6.70
C ALA A 744 -1.40 22.24 7.96
N THR A 745 -2.45 21.42 8.09
CA THR A 745 -2.55 20.40 9.13
C THR A 745 -2.09 19.07 8.58
N GLU A 746 -1.29 18.33 9.35
CA GLU A 746 -0.87 16.98 9.01
C GLU A 746 -2.07 16.05 8.85
N THR A 747 -1.97 15.11 7.91
CA THR A 747 -3.01 14.09 7.67
C THR A 747 -2.46 12.68 7.88
N GLY A 748 -3.30 11.69 7.71
CA GLY A 748 -3.00 10.28 7.84
C GLY A 748 -3.76 9.62 8.99
N TRP A 749 -3.83 8.31 8.93
CA TRP A 749 -4.51 7.53 9.95
C TRP A 749 -3.75 7.55 11.29
N ALA A 750 -4.47 7.61 12.38
CA ALA A 750 -3.98 7.35 13.73
C ALA A 750 -5.13 6.85 14.61
N PRO A 751 -4.87 5.91 15.52
CA PRO A 751 -5.86 5.48 16.49
C PRO A 751 -6.44 6.66 17.29
N PRO A 752 -7.68 6.57 17.77
CA PRO A 752 -8.37 7.67 18.45
C PRO A 752 -7.63 8.26 19.66
N PHE A 753 -6.75 7.50 20.29
CA PHE A 753 -5.96 7.93 21.45
C PHE A 753 -4.61 8.56 21.06
N TYR A 754 -4.24 8.56 19.76
CA TYR A 754 -3.06 9.25 19.20
C TYR A 754 -3.48 10.44 18.32
N ARG A 755 -4.38 11.28 18.78
CA ARG A 755 -5.04 12.31 17.97
C ARG A 755 -4.22 13.56 17.68
N GLN A 756 -2.98 13.65 18.11
CA GLN A 756 -2.19 14.83 17.84
C GLN A 756 -1.72 14.86 16.37
N ARG A 757 -2.32 15.75 15.62
CA ARG A 757 -1.86 16.18 14.30
C ARG A 757 -1.47 17.66 14.39
N ALA A 758 -0.26 17.97 13.97
CA ALA A 758 0.21 19.35 14.02
C ALA A 758 -0.45 20.18 12.92
N THR A 759 -0.80 21.40 13.29
CA THR A 759 -1.06 22.46 12.31
C THR A 759 0.17 23.34 12.24
N ILE A 760 0.74 23.45 11.06
CA ILE A 760 1.96 24.17 10.78
C ILE A 760 1.59 25.49 10.14
N ALA A 761 2.02 26.60 10.78
CA ALA A 761 1.67 27.95 10.38
C ALA A 761 2.24 28.31 9.00
N ALA A 762 1.55 29.20 8.31
CA ALA A 762 2.04 29.81 7.08
C ALA A 762 3.42 30.46 7.29
N THR A 763 4.30 30.30 6.31
CA THR A 763 5.69 30.77 6.38
C THR A 763 6.16 31.30 5.03
N SER A 764 6.82 32.46 5.03
CA SER A 764 7.50 32.98 3.83
C SER A 764 9.00 32.85 3.99
N ILE A 765 9.66 32.35 2.97
CA ILE A 765 11.11 32.12 2.91
C ILE A 765 11.66 32.81 1.68
N GLU A 766 12.72 33.61 1.85
CA GLU A 766 13.49 34.15 0.75
C GLU A 766 14.80 33.34 0.61
N LEU A 767 15.03 32.80 -0.56
CA LEU A 767 16.23 32.02 -0.90
C LEU A 767 17.07 32.83 -1.90
N ASN A 768 18.06 33.58 -1.42
CA ASN A 768 18.98 34.33 -2.25
C ASN A 768 19.98 33.36 -2.90
N LEU A 769 20.01 33.29 -4.21
CA LEU A 769 20.84 32.33 -4.94
C LEU A 769 22.33 32.58 -4.75
N ALA A 770 22.75 33.84 -4.47
CA ALA A 770 24.13 34.17 -4.17
C ALA A 770 24.62 33.61 -2.81
N GLU A 771 23.70 33.26 -1.91
CA GLU A 771 24.04 32.69 -0.60
C GLU A 771 24.23 31.17 -0.62
N ILE A 772 24.02 30.49 -1.75
CA ILE A 772 24.21 29.05 -1.85
C ILE A 772 25.73 28.77 -1.82
N VAL A 773 26.20 28.28 -0.68
CA VAL A 773 27.60 27.91 -0.46
C VAL A 773 27.79 26.41 -0.70
N ALA A 774 28.87 26.04 -1.37
CA ALA A 774 29.15 24.65 -1.76
C ALA A 774 27.93 23.94 -2.47
N GLY A 775 27.17 24.71 -3.27
CA GLY A 775 26.04 24.21 -4.02
C GLY A 775 24.77 23.93 -3.20
N ILE A 776 24.76 24.13 -1.87
CA ILE A 776 23.62 23.80 -0.98
C ILE A 776 23.27 24.97 -0.07
N MET A 777 21.96 25.19 0.14
CA MET A 777 21.42 26.03 1.19
C MET A 777 20.24 25.32 1.84
N THR A 778 20.21 25.27 3.17
CA THR A 778 19.11 24.72 3.97
C THR A 778 18.44 25.81 4.79
N ARG A 779 17.11 25.82 4.82
CA ARG A 779 16.30 26.68 5.68
C ARG A 779 15.43 25.80 6.57
N ASN A 780 15.79 25.69 7.83
CA ASN A 780 14.98 25.02 8.85
C ASN A 780 13.71 25.83 9.11
N LEU A 781 12.60 25.14 9.21
CA LEU A 781 11.35 25.78 9.59
C LEU A 781 11.31 26.05 11.09
N PRO A 782 10.77 27.20 11.53
CA PRO A 782 10.83 27.66 12.92
C PRO A 782 9.81 26.96 13.82
N GLN A 783 9.76 25.65 13.81
CA GLN A 783 8.87 24.87 14.70
C GLN A 783 9.68 23.99 15.64
N ALA A 784 9.61 24.32 16.94
CA ALA A 784 10.34 23.61 17.98
C ALA A 784 9.92 22.12 18.12
N GLU A 785 8.72 21.77 17.64
CA GLU A 785 8.18 20.41 17.71
C GLU A 785 8.68 19.49 16.59
N TYR A 786 9.20 20.09 15.50
CA TYR A 786 9.68 19.38 14.29
C TYR A 786 11.01 19.96 13.81
N PRO A 787 12.10 19.68 14.50
CA PRO A 787 13.38 20.31 14.20
C PRO A 787 13.95 19.93 12.83
N ASN A 788 13.45 18.85 12.23
CA ASN A 788 13.97 18.30 10.97
C ASN A 788 13.15 18.71 9.73
N ASP A 789 12.03 19.45 9.90
CA ASP A 789 11.31 19.99 8.75
C ASP A 789 12.11 21.16 8.15
N ASN A 790 12.48 21.04 6.89
CA ASN A 790 13.27 22.06 6.23
C ASN A 790 13.00 22.13 4.73
N VAL A 791 13.39 23.25 4.15
CA VAL A 791 13.50 23.42 2.72
C VAL A 791 14.98 23.51 2.36
N THR A 792 15.39 22.69 1.41
CA THR A 792 16.76 22.68 0.90
C THR A 792 16.77 23.05 -0.57
N ILE A 793 17.65 23.93 -0.97
CA ILE A 793 17.91 24.24 -2.38
C ILE A 793 19.35 23.87 -2.72
N ARG A 794 19.52 23.20 -3.87
CA ARG A 794 20.84 22.80 -4.39
C ARG A 794 21.02 23.34 -5.80
N ARG A 795 22.22 23.82 -6.13
CA ARG A 795 22.63 23.91 -7.53
C ARG A 795 23.07 22.52 -7.99
N VAL A 796 22.51 22.05 -9.09
CA VAL A 796 22.75 20.69 -9.55
C VAL A 796 23.26 20.70 -10.99
N ILE A 797 24.17 19.78 -11.28
CA ILE A 797 24.64 19.56 -12.65
C ILE A 797 23.51 18.98 -13.51
N ASN A 798 23.57 19.27 -14.80
CA ASN A 798 22.68 18.62 -15.76
C ASN A 798 23.16 17.17 -16.00
N GLY A 799 22.29 16.21 -15.74
CA GLY A 799 22.64 14.79 -15.74
C GLY A 799 23.13 14.32 -14.37
N GLY A 800 24.22 13.59 -14.30
CA GLY A 800 24.84 13.06 -13.09
C GLY A 800 25.22 11.58 -13.21
N GLU A 801 26.02 11.13 -12.27
CA GLU A 801 26.49 9.75 -12.24
C GLU A 801 25.40 8.80 -11.72
N ARG A 802 25.34 7.62 -12.32
CA ARG A 802 24.40 6.55 -11.94
C ARG A 802 25.10 5.32 -11.36
N ASP A 803 26.42 5.22 -11.50
CA ASP A 803 27.24 4.11 -10.98
C ASP A 803 28.36 4.68 -10.11
N ILE A 804 28.21 4.54 -8.80
CA ILE A 804 29.13 5.11 -7.81
C ILE A 804 29.62 3.99 -6.92
N SER A 805 30.95 3.94 -6.74
CA SER A 805 31.60 3.06 -5.78
C SER A 805 32.34 3.89 -4.74
N PHE A 806 32.29 3.48 -3.48
CA PHE A 806 33.05 4.12 -2.41
C PHE A 806 33.78 3.08 -1.54
N THR A 807 34.86 3.51 -0.91
CA THR A 807 35.58 2.71 0.07
C THR A 807 36.06 3.62 1.20
N ILE A 808 35.58 3.33 2.42
CA ILE A 808 35.88 4.08 3.63
C ILE A 808 36.59 3.13 4.61
N THR A 809 37.63 3.61 5.27
CA THR A 809 38.32 2.85 6.31
C THR A 809 38.02 3.48 7.68
N ASP A 810 37.40 2.71 8.55
CA ASP A 810 37.20 3.07 9.95
C ASP A 810 38.27 2.37 10.81
N THR A 811 39.06 3.16 11.54
CA THR A 811 40.11 2.70 12.46
C THR A 811 39.84 3.10 13.92
N GLU A 812 38.70 3.67 14.21
CA GLU A 812 38.28 3.88 15.59
C GLU A 812 38.20 2.55 16.31
N GLN A 813 38.50 2.54 17.62
CA GLN A 813 38.44 1.32 18.40
C GLN A 813 37.01 0.76 18.34
N PRO A 814 36.80 -0.49 17.85
CA PRO A 814 35.46 -1.01 17.72
C PRO A 814 34.83 -1.34 19.05
N ASP A 815 33.60 -0.96 19.26
CA ASP A 815 32.77 -1.42 20.38
C ASP A 815 32.11 -2.77 20.04
N GLN A 816 31.73 -3.51 21.08
CA GLN A 816 30.99 -4.74 20.88
C GLN A 816 29.59 -4.44 20.35
N GLY A 817 29.31 -4.90 19.13
CA GLY A 817 28.04 -4.70 18.48
C GLY A 817 27.99 -3.52 17.52
N ASP A 818 29.12 -2.91 17.17
CA ASP A 818 29.18 -1.92 16.10
C ASP A 818 28.57 -2.47 14.83
N TYR A 819 27.80 -1.63 14.14
CA TYR A 819 27.19 -1.94 12.86
C TYR A 819 27.32 -0.78 11.88
N TYR A 820 27.28 -1.13 10.58
CA TYR A 820 27.39 -0.20 9.48
C TYR A 820 26.29 -0.45 8.48
N TYR A 821 25.65 0.61 8.00
CA TYR A 821 24.71 0.58 6.87
C TYR A 821 24.79 1.90 6.11
N PHE A 822 24.27 1.93 4.89
CA PHE A 822 24.22 3.18 4.15
C PHE A 822 22.84 3.42 3.54
N LYS A 823 22.55 4.70 3.31
CA LYS A 823 21.37 5.25 2.65
C LYS A 823 21.80 5.92 1.36
N VAL A 824 21.03 5.71 0.30
CA VAL A 824 21.19 6.36 -1.01
C VAL A 824 19.96 7.21 -1.30
N GLU A 825 20.18 8.37 -1.88
CA GLU A 825 19.12 9.23 -2.41
C GLU A 825 19.44 9.58 -3.86
N GLN A 826 18.45 9.45 -4.74
CA GLN A 826 18.56 9.80 -6.17
C GLN A 826 17.97 11.19 -6.46
N ALA A 827 18.24 11.71 -7.65
CA ALA A 827 17.74 13.01 -8.12
C ALA A 827 16.20 13.06 -8.29
N ASN A 828 15.56 11.91 -8.40
CA ASN A 828 14.10 11.74 -8.47
C ASN A 828 13.46 11.48 -7.12
N ASP A 829 14.15 11.77 -6.02
CA ASP A 829 13.77 11.53 -4.62
C ASP A 829 13.62 10.05 -4.22
N ALA A 830 13.95 9.09 -5.08
CA ALA A 830 13.99 7.68 -4.70
C ALA A 830 15.09 7.43 -3.67
N ILE A 831 14.77 6.57 -2.69
CA ILE A 831 15.63 6.24 -1.56
C ILE A 831 15.88 4.74 -1.51
N ALA A 832 17.07 4.34 -1.03
CA ALA A 832 17.36 2.96 -0.66
C ALA A 832 18.18 2.88 0.63
N TRP A 833 17.97 1.80 1.40
CA TRP A 833 18.68 1.49 2.64
C TRP A 833 19.24 0.08 2.59
N SER A 834 20.54 -0.09 2.81
CA SER A 834 21.15 -1.42 2.94
C SER A 834 20.80 -2.04 4.30
N SER A 835 20.71 -3.36 4.37
CA SER A 835 20.79 -4.05 5.66
C SER A 835 22.16 -3.82 6.31
N PRO A 836 22.23 -3.79 7.66
CA PRO A 836 23.50 -3.59 8.37
C PRO A 836 24.47 -4.74 8.20
N VAL A 837 25.76 -4.43 8.36
CA VAL A 837 26.82 -5.41 8.67
C VAL A 837 27.29 -5.15 10.10
N TRP A 838 27.16 -6.16 10.97
CA TRP A 838 27.63 -6.08 12.35
C TRP A 838 29.09 -6.51 12.46
N VAL A 839 29.84 -5.91 13.37
CA VAL A 839 31.21 -6.33 13.66
C VAL A 839 31.22 -7.26 14.87
N GLY A 840 31.96 -8.36 14.80
CA GLY A 840 32.13 -9.28 15.88
C GLY A 840 32.72 -8.61 17.13
N GLY A 841 32.30 -9.08 18.32
CA GLY A 841 32.85 -8.61 19.58
C GLY A 841 34.34 -8.93 19.73
N TYR A 842 34.99 -8.31 20.74
CA TYR A 842 36.38 -8.59 21.07
C TYR A 842 36.59 -10.11 21.20
N PRO A 843 37.77 -10.63 20.77
CA PRO A 843 38.15 -11.98 21.08
C PRO A 843 38.07 -12.18 22.61
N SER A 844 37.35 -13.21 23.04
CA SER A 844 37.37 -13.57 24.47
C SER A 844 38.80 -13.75 24.91
N GLN A 845 39.26 -12.94 25.89
CA GLN A 845 40.59 -13.09 26.54
C GLN A 845 40.71 -14.42 27.20
#